data_dea6561270591a987cb576f1143b0405
#
_entry.id   dea6561270591a987cb576f1143b0405
#
_cell.length_a   1.000
_cell.length_b   1.000
_cell.length_c   1.000
_cell.angle_alpha   90.00
_cell.angle_beta   90.00
_cell.angle_gamma   90.00
#
_symmetry.space_group_name_H-M   'P 1'
#
loop_
_entity.id
_entity.type
_entity.pdbx_description
1 polymer ?
#
loop_
_entity_poly.entity_id
_entity_poly.type
_entity_poly.pdbx_seq_one_letter_code
_entity_poly.pdbx_strand_id
1 'polypeptide(L)'
;MQQAGAGTTALTRTRRAFALAALSTLLLLDASLPQSTLSQSFGVFAELVFVDANGPVEHVQRRMQAGFLMAQLQIPGARSLGRVPLSDLDAAFAAELTRVGPGRPIVRPAPGGTMVGQLLSPAPALLGETEYRQDAARVGSRPAFSPTNADLLTLDVPVDSNDLAAVCEAKKKMLSDEISAARAATEALPAGAPLPEVMSAHARLGGALSFTGDMAGSIRAFEAIGERLVADPSPMARGRLGMALEALGILNLRRGELDNCVMHHNREMCLFPLSRAARHQSGDGAQQAVAYFTRYLELEPENLEVRWLLNVAAMTVGTYPEGVPERFRIGPAAFASAEDPGRFWDVAGPAGLARTDNAGGTIADDFDGDGFLDIALSSRDPCEPLRLYRNRGDGTFADVSERAGLLGQLGGLNLIQTDFDNDGWTDIFVMRGGWETAIRNSLLRNNGDLTFTDVTERAGLGGAAHRTHSAAWADFDNDGWLDVFIGHEFSWSQLFRNRGDGTFEDVTDKAGLRFRSLTKAVVAGDVDNDGWQDLYVSNFGERNLLFRNLGGGRFQEVGRERGVSEPSFSFTTWFFDYDNDGWLDLLVVTDVPTVEEQPREYLGLPQPGETLRVYHNRGDGSFEDVTPVLGLARVIPTMGANFGDIDNDGFLDFYLGTGAPSYATLMPNRMFRNKEGRAFVDVTQSTGTGHLQKGHGVAFADLDNDGDDDLFASLGGAFLGDKYQDALFENPGHGASWLSLRLVGTKANRAAIGAWLRLVLDEAGRETQRTRWVTSGGSFGASPLMQHIGLGRGARLKRVEIDWPGAKTPQVLTGVALNTWIEVVEGQSGFKPRSRQAFKLGAQRVGASRASAHNPGL
;
A
#
# COMPACT_ATOMS: atom_id res chain seq x y z
N MET A 1 13.94 30.69 53.49
CA MET A 1 14.18 30.50 52.04
C MET A 1 15.58 29.95 51.79
N GLN A 2 15.92 28.78 52.33
CA GLN A 2 17.24 28.11 52.09
C GLN A 2 17.16 26.57 52.18
N GLN A 3 16.13 25.92 51.69
CA GLN A 3 16.02 24.45 51.64
C GLN A 3 15.48 23.89 50.30
N ALA A 4 15.29 24.69 49.26
CA ALA A 4 14.75 24.23 47.96
C ALA A 4 15.80 23.97 46.86
N GLY A 5 17.10 24.26 47.14
CA GLY A 5 18.17 24.18 46.11
C GLY A 5 18.91 22.83 46.01
N ALA A 6 18.84 21.95 46.99
CA ALA A 6 19.61 20.73 47.03
C ALA A 6 18.91 19.49 46.42
N GLY A 7 17.57 19.53 46.31
CA GLY A 7 16.80 18.41 45.81
C GLY A 7 16.81 18.24 44.26
N THR A 8 16.91 19.38 43.56
CA THR A 8 16.87 19.39 42.09
C THR A 8 18.15 18.92 41.40
N THR A 9 19.31 19.17 42.04
CA THR A 9 20.63 18.73 41.50
C THR A 9 20.88 17.24 41.68
N ALA A 10 20.36 16.64 42.75
CA ALA A 10 20.50 15.20 42.98
C ALA A 10 19.60 14.37 42.03
N LEU A 11 18.37 14.83 41.81
CA LEU A 11 17.42 14.19 40.88
C LEU A 11 17.92 14.26 39.42
N THR A 12 18.61 15.35 39.01
CA THR A 12 19.15 15.53 37.67
C THR A 12 20.37 14.63 37.42
N ARG A 13 21.20 14.40 38.43
CA ARG A 13 22.35 13.48 38.31
C ARG A 13 21.89 12.02 38.28
N THR A 14 20.93 11.63 39.07
CA THR A 14 20.37 10.28 39.08
C THR A 14 19.64 9.93 37.77
N ARG A 15 18.93 10.88 37.17
CA ARG A 15 18.27 10.69 35.88
C ARG A 15 19.26 10.60 34.72
N ARG A 16 20.38 11.35 34.74
CA ARG A 16 21.47 11.23 33.76
C ARG A 16 22.19 9.88 33.85
N ALA A 17 22.47 9.41 35.04
CA ALA A 17 23.07 8.09 35.26
C ALA A 17 22.14 6.97 34.82
N PHE A 18 20.83 7.12 35.01
CA PHE A 18 19.86 6.11 34.61
C PHE A 18 19.67 6.06 33.10
N ALA A 19 19.65 7.19 32.40
CA ALA A 19 19.55 7.23 30.93
C ALA A 19 20.83 6.71 30.25
N LEU A 20 22.01 7.03 30.77
CA LEU A 20 23.27 6.45 30.30
C LEU A 20 23.35 4.96 30.63
N ALA A 21 22.89 4.51 31.81
CA ALA A 21 22.84 3.10 32.18
C ALA A 21 21.82 2.32 31.31
N ALA A 22 20.67 2.92 30.97
CA ALA A 22 19.71 2.31 30.07
C ALA A 22 20.27 2.18 28.65
N LEU A 23 20.99 3.19 28.16
CA LEU A 23 21.67 3.15 26.89
C LEU A 23 22.80 2.09 26.87
N SER A 24 23.61 2.05 27.93
CA SER A 24 24.67 1.04 28.09
C SER A 24 24.09 -0.37 28.25
N THR A 25 22.95 -0.54 28.88
CA THR A 25 22.28 -1.83 29.03
C THR A 25 21.68 -2.30 27.71
N LEU A 26 21.14 -1.41 26.89
CA LEU A 26 20.68 -1.72 25.52
C LEU A 26 21.86 -2.13 24.63
N LEU A 27 22.98 -1.43 24.74
CA LEU A 27 24.18 -1.72 23.98
C LEU A 27 24.86 -3.03 24.45
N LEU A 28 24.81 -3.33 25.77
CA LEU A 28 25.33 -4.57 26.34
C LEU A 28 24.45 -5.79 26.04
N LEU A 29 23.14 -5.61 25.93
CA LEU A 29 22.22 -6.69 25.47
C LEU A 29 22.45 -7.00 23.99
N ASP A 30 22.70 -5.99 23.15
CA ASP A 30 23.07 -6.17 21.75
C ASP A 30 24.48 -6.78 21.59
N ALA A 31 25.43 -6.47 22.48
CA ALA A 31 26.79 -7.01 22.44
C ALA A 31 26.88 -8.48 22.91
N SER A 32 25.88 -8.97 23.64
CA SER A 32 25.79 -10.38 24.07
C SER A 32 25.11 -11.31 23.06
N LEU A 33 24.46 -10.74 22.04
CA LEU A 33 23.93 -11.49 20.91
C LEU A 33 25.04 -11.70 19.86
N PRO A 34 25.18 -12.90 19.27
CA PRO A 34 26.12 -13.11 18.17
C PRO A 34 25.84 -12.08 17.06
N GLN A 35 26.89 -11.43 16.55
CA GLN A 35 26.79 -10.41 15.49
C GLN A 35 25.98 -10.85 14.25
N SER A 36 25.82 -12.17 14.09
CA SER A 36 25.01 -12.79 13.04
C SER A 36 23.50 -12.70 13.23
N THR A 37 23.02 -12.47 14.45
CA THR A 37 21.59 -12.31 14.73
C THR A 37 21.15 -10.87 14.48
N LEU A 38 22.08 -9.92 14.47
CA LEU A 38 21.82 -8.50 14.24
C LEU A 38 21.65 -8.13 12.76
N SER A 39 22.21 -8.93 11.84
CA SER A 39 22.10 -8.70 10.40
C SER A 39 20.76 -9.15 9.80
N GLN A 40 19.88 -9.77 10.57
CA GLN A 40 18.65 -10.36 10.09
C GLN A 40 17.38 -9.72 10.65
N SER A 41 17.50 -8.83 11.61
CA SER A 41 16.35 -8.06 12.08
C SER A 41 16.07 -6.94 11.09
N PHE A 42 14.96 -6.95 10.42
CA PHE A 42 14.31 -5.72 9.97
C PHE A 42 14.44 -4.72 11.10
N GLY A 43 15.03 -3.55 10.80
CA GLY A 43 15.55 -2.64 11.80
C GLY A 43 14.66 -2.48 13.01
N VAL A 44 15.15 -2.93 14.15
CA VAL A 44 14.58 -2.52 15.43
C VAL A 44 14.78 -1.02 15.53
N PHE A 45 13.72 -0.26 15.34
CA PHE A 45 13.75 1.16 15.57
C PHE A 45 13.68 1.39 17.08
N ALA A 46 14.75 1.88 17.68
CA ALA A 46 14.66 2.48 19.00
C ALA A 46 14.53 3.99 18.81
N GLU A 47 13.41 4.54 19.19
CA GLU A 47 13.20 5.99 19.21
C GLU A 47 13.68 6.51 20.56
N LEU A 48 14.70 7.37 20.55
CA LEU A 48 15.16 8.08 21.72
C LEU A 48 14.62 9.52 21.66
N VAL A 49 13.77 9.85 22.61
CA VAL A 49 13.18 11.19 22.73
C VAL A 49 14.01 12.04 23.65
N PHE A 50 14.46 13.19 23.19
CA PHE A 50 15.15 14.19 23.99
C PHE A 50 14.24 15.37 24.26
N VAL A 51 14.10 15.73 25.53
CA VAL A 51 13.39 16.93 25.95
C VAL A 51 14.41 17.98 26.33
N ASP A 52 14.46 19.07 25.61
CA ASP A 52 15.18 20.26 26.05
C ASP A 52 14.40 20.92 27.21
N ALA A 53 15.13 21.47 28.17
CA ALA A 53 14.54 22.17 29.34
C ALA A 53 13.69 23.38 28.93
N ASN A 54 13.84 23.90 27.71
CA ASN A 54 13.25 25.16 27.23
C ASN A 54 12.59 25.07 25.83
N GLY A 55 12.36 23.87 25.25
CA GLY A 55 11.91 23.79 23.87
C GLY A 55 11.27 22.47 23.44
N PRO A 56 10.91 22.35 22.17
CA PRO A 56 10.21 21.19 21.63
C PRO A 56 11.05 19.91 21.67
N VAL A 57 10.34 18.82 21.80
CA VAL A 57 10.89 17.45 21.78
C VAL A 57 11.41 17.12 20.41
N GLU A 58 12.59 16.54 20.32
CA GLU A 58 13.15 16.04 19.09
C GLU A 58 13.50 14.56 19.16
N HIS A 59 13.31 13.88 18.05
CA HIS A 59 13.45 12.45 17.93
C HIS A 59 14.86 12.04 17.51
N VAL A 60 15.38 10.99 18.14
CA VAL A 60 16.55 10.28 17.65
C VAL A 60 16.11 8.97 17.05
N GLN A 61 16.16 8.86 15.73
CA GLN A 61 15.94 7.60 15.04
C GLN A 61 17.22 6.79 15.00
N ARG A 62 17.15 5.56 15.48
CA ARG A 62 18.23 4.61 15.49
C ARG A 62 17.91 3.47 14.54
N ARG A 63 18.66 3.34 13.45
CA ARG A 63 18.54 2.24 12.49
C ARG A 63 19.80 1.37 12.57
N MET A 64 19.62 0.07 12.82
CA MET A 64 20.71 -0.88 12.80
C MET A 64 20.88 -1.47 11.40
N GLN A 65 22.05 -1.33 10.80
CA GLN A 65 22.42 -1.93 9.54
C GLN A 65 23.79 -2.59 9.65
N ALA A 66 23.88 -3.87 9.33
CA ALA A 66 25.13 -4.59 9.05
C ALA A 66 26.28 -4.33 10.05
N GLY A 67 25.99 -4.36 11.36
CA GLY A 67 27.00 -4.11 12.41
C GLY A 67 27.34 -2.63 12.64
N PHE A 68 26.63 -1.72 11.99
CA PHE A 68 26.75 -0.28 12.21
C PHE A 68 25.42 0.30 12.62
N LEU A 69 25.45 1.26 13.54
CA LEU A 69 24.28 1.99 13.99
C LEU A 69 24.24 3.35 13.30
N MET A 70 23.11 3.69 12.64
CA MET A 70 22.85 5.07 12.23
C MET A 70 21.96 5.73 13.28
N ALA A 71 22.45 6.77 13.93
CA ALA A 71 21.65 7.63 14.77
C ALA A 71 21.45 8.97 14.06
N GLN A 72 20.22 9.39 13.83
CA GLN A 72 19.89 10.74 13.40
C GLN A 72 19.34 11.50 14.59
N LEU A 73 20.06 12.52 15.01
CA LEU A 73 19.62 13.46 16.05
C LEU A 73 18.84 14.58 15.35
N GLN A 74 17.54 14.69 15.64
CA GLN A 74 16.70 15.79 15.16
C GLN A 74 16.51 16.87 16.23
N ILE A 75 17.57 17.21 16.95
CA ILE A 75 17.59 18.30 17.94
C ILE A 75 18.05 19.57 17.22
N PRO A 76 17.43 20.75 17.44
CA PRO A 76 17.91 21.98 16.86
C PRO A 76 19.41 22.17 17.11
N GLY A 77 20.18 22.28 16.02
CA GLY A 77 21.61 22.38 16.07
C GLY A 77 22.40 21.08 16.26
N ALA A 78 21.73 19.91 16.38
CA ALA A 78 22.41 18.62 16.37
C ALA A 78 22.80 18.19 14.96
N ARG A 79 23.85 17.38 14.85
CA ARG A 79 24.32 16.80 13.58
C ARG A 79 23.95 15.33 13.50
N SER A 80 23.74 14.82 12.30
CA SER A 80 23.66 13.39 12.07
C SER A 80 24.97 12.71 12.47
N LEU A 81 24.89 11.65 13.26
CA LEU A 81 26.04 10.85 13.65
C LEU A 81 26.54 9.95 12.51
N GLY A 82 25.76 9.80 11.45
CA GLY A 82 26.12 8.95 10.32
C GLY A 82 26.23 7.47 10.71
N ARG A 83 27.08 6.72 10.00
CA ARG A 83 27.40 5.32 10.31
C ARG A 83 28.50 5.28 11.35
N VAL A 84 28.20 4.78 12.53
CA VAL A 84 29.15 4.63 13.65
C VAL A 84 29.21 3.15 14.03
N PRO A 85 30.40 2.56 14.20
CA PRO A 85 30.53 1.21 14.77
C PRO A 85 29.82 1.13 16.12
N LEU A 86 29.18 0.00 16.41
CA LEU A 86 28.43 -0.18 17.66
C LEU A 86 29.32 0.05 18.91
N SER A 87 30.61 -0.31 18.83
CA SER A 87 31.61 -0.07 19.89
C SER A 87 31.86 1.41 20.19
N ASP A 88 31.69 2.28 19.21
CA ASP A 88 32.05 3.69 19.30
C ASP A 88 30.83 4.60 19.47
N LEU A 89 29.62 4.01 19.42
CA LEU A 89 28.36 4.76 19.43
C LEU A 89 28.16 5.55 20.72
N ASP A 90 28.47 4.97 21.88
CA ASP A 90 28.34 5.62 23.18
C ASP A 90 29.19 6.88 23.27
N ALA A 91 30.44 6.81 22.75
CA ALA A 91 31.36 7.93 22.75
C ALA A 91 30.88 9.03 21.77
N ALA A 92 30.42 8.65 20.56
CA ALA A 92 29.92 9.58 19.57
C ALA A 92 28.63 10.26 20.04
N PHE A 93 27.75 9.53 20.68
CA PHE A 93 26.52 10.04 21.24
C PHE A 93 26.74 10.97 22.42
N ALA A 94 27.61 10.62 23.35
CA ALA A 94 27.99 11.45 24.48
C ALA A 94 28.65 12.76 24.03
N ALA A 95 29.50 12.69 23.00
CA ALA A 95 30.13 13.89 22.43
C ALA A 95 29.10 14.83 21.79
N GLU A 96 28.12 14.31 21.07
CA GLU A 96 27.08 15.13 20.45
C GLU A 96 26.12 15.74 21.49
N LEU A 97 25.75 14.98 22.52
CA LEU A 97 24.98 15.52 23.65
C LEU A 97 25.73 16.65 24.39
N THR A 98 27.03 16.51 24.54
CA THR A 98 27.88 17.57 25.17
C THR A 98 27.92 18.81 24.28
N ARG A 99 27.96 18.65 22.96
CA ARG A 99 28.01 19.76 22.00
C ARG A 99 26.71 20.56 21.95
N VAL A 100 25.54 19.90 22.01
CA VAL A 100 24.24 20.59 21.91
C VAL A 100 23.66 21.06 23.25
N GLY A 101 24.30 20.71 24.39
CA GLY A 101 23.86 21.13 25.72
C GLY A 101 22.93 20.13 26.41
N PRO A 102 22.33 20.50 27.56
CA PRO A 102 21.62 19.58 28.44
C PRO A 102 20.22 19.21 27.91
N GLY A 103 20.18 18.32 26.91
CA GLY A 103 18.98 17.57 26.57
C GLY A 103 18.65 16.55 27.67
N ARG A 104 17.36 16.23 27.88
CA ARG A 104 16.92 15.22 28.84
C ARG A 104 16.35 14.01 28.09
N PRO A 105 17.10 12.92 27.95
CA PRO A 105 16.55 11.68 27.41
C PRO A 105 15.56 11.08 28.42
N ILE A 106 14.39 10.66 27.93
CA ILE A 106 13.41 9.93 28.73
C ILE A 106 13.18 8.58 28.07
N VAL A 107 13.92 7.57 28.51
CA VAL A 107 13.66 6.18 28.18
C VAL A 107 13.34 5.46 29.48
N ARG A 108 12.20 4.81 29.57
CA ARG A 108 11.83 3.98 30.73
C ARG A 108 11.72 2.53 30.29
N PRO A 109 12.41 1.60 30.92
CA PRO A 109 12.11 0.19 30.75
C PRO A 109 10.74 -0.12 31.37
N ALA A 110 9.83 -0.73 30.62
CA ALA A 110 8.58 -1.22 31.14
C ALA A 110 8.76 -2.56 31.84
N PRO A 111 7.91 -2.92 32.83
CA PRO A 111 7.91 -4.25 33.40
C PRO A 111 7.64 -5.30 32.30
N GLY A 112 8.54 -6.27 32.16
CA GLY A 112 8.45 -7.31 31.14
C GLY A 112 9.33 -7.09 29.89
N GLY A 113 10.24 -6.11 29.91
CA GLY A 113 11.20 -5.90 28.82
C GLY A 113 10.71 -5.03 27.67
N THR A 114 9.54 -4.43 27.80
CA THR A 114 9.00 -3.46 26.83
C THR A 114 9.59 -2.08 27.07
N MET A 115 10.01 -1.38 26.01
CA MET A 115 10.49 0.00 26.09
C MET A 115 9.32 0.95 25.84
N VAL A 116 9.02 1.83 26.81
CA VAL A 116 8.02 2.89 26.69
C VAL A 116 8.74 4.22 26.46
N GLY A 117 8.53 4.82 25.29
CA GLY A 117 8.95 6.20 25.00
C GLY A 117 7.79 7.16 25.27
N GLN A 118 7.98 8.14 26.14
CA GLN A 118 7.02 9.24 26.32
C GLN A 118 7.45 10.45 25.51
N LEU A 119 6.63 10.82 24.54
CA LEU A 119 6.70 12.11 23.86
C LEU A 119 6.05 13.18 24.75
N LEU A 120 6.86 14.04 25.33
CA LEU A 120 6.35 15.22 26.04
C LEU A 120 6.47 16.43 25.10
N SER A 121 5.34 16.82 24.51
CA SER A 121 5.22 18.08 23.77
C SER A 121 4.79 19.19 24.70
N PRO A 122 5.30 20.42 24.57
CA PRO A 122 4.77 21.58 25.25
C PRO A 122 3.48 22.12 24.63
N ALA A 123 3.05 21.63 23.45
CA ALA A 123 1.74 21.94 22.89
C ALA A 123 0.68 21.05 23.51
N PRO A 124 -0.39 21.60 24.09
CA PRO A 124 -1.41 20.76 24.69
C PRO A 124 -2.13 19.97 23.59
N ALA A 125 -2.21 18.67 23.78
CA ALA A 125 -3.17 17.75 23.19
C ALA A 125 -2.88 17.03 21.88
N LEU A 126 -1.81 17.26 21.13
CA LEU A 126 -1.64 16.59 19.83
C LEU A 126 -0.71 15.38 19.81
N LEU A 127 0.07 15.16 20.85
CA LEU A 127 0.97 14.01 20.93
C LEU A 127 0.69 13.23 22.22
N GLY A 128 -0.04 12.14 22.07
CA GLY A 128 -0.25 11.18 23.15
C GLY A 128 1.03 10.40 23.49
N GLU A 129 0.98 9.64 24.56
CA GLU A 129 2.02 8.67 24.89
C GLU A 129 2.07 7.60 23.80
N THR A 130 3.18 7.51 23.09
CA THR A 130 3.42 6.40 22.17
C THR A 130 4.00 5.25 22.98
N GLU A 131 3.19 4.26 23.31
CA GLU A 131 3.66 2.99 23.85
C GLU A 131 4.17 2.14 22.67
N TYR A 132 5.48 2.00 22.56
CA TYR A 132 6.07 0.92 21.76
C TYR A 132 5.90 -0.39 22.54
N ARG A 133 4.87 -1.12 22.27
CA ARG A 133 4.77 -2.51 22.70
C ARG A 133 5.60 -3.37 21.75
N GLN A 134 6.85 -3.62 22.11
CA GLN A 134 7.47 -4.88 21.68
C GLN A 134 6.80 -5.98 22.49
N ASP A 135 5.85 -6.66 21.88
CA ASP A 135 5.30 -7.87 22.48
C ASP A 135 6.41 -8.93 22.46
N ALA A 136 6.91 -9.32 23.62
CA ALA A 136 7.94 -10.36 23.74
C ALA A 136 7.47 -11.70 23.14
N ALA A 137 6.17 -11.90 22.96
CA ALA A 137 5.58 -13.03 22.24
C ALA A 137 5.82 -12.97 20.71
N ARG A 138 6.10 -11.78 20.13
CA ARG A 138 6.48 -11.65 18.71
C ARG A 138 7.94 -11.97 18.43
N VAL A 139 8.79 -12.07 19.43
CA VAL A 139 10.23 -12.44 19.29
C VAL A 139 10.41 -13.91 18.88
N GLY A 140 9.36 -14.73 18.91
CA GLY A 140 9.38 -16.13 18.46
C GLY A 140 9.17 -16.33 16.96
N SER A 141 8.56 -15.37 16.23
CA SER A 141 8.43 -15.46 14.78
C SER A 141 9.59 -14.70 14.13
N ARG A 142 10.48 -15.42 13.47
CA ARG A 142 11.46 -14.77 12.57
C ARG A 142 10.68 -13.99 11.52
N PRO A 143 11.01 -12.68 11.29
CA PRO A 143 10.50 -12.00 10.12
C PRO A 143 10.94 -12.77 8.87
N ALA A 144 10.09 -12.75 7.83
CA ALA A 144 10.37 -13.39 6.56
C ALA A 144 11.81 -13.11 6.11
N PHE A 145 12.60 -14.15 5.90
CA PHE A 145 13.95 -13.97 5.40
C PHE A 145 13.85 -13.46 3.97
N SER A 146 14.39 -12.27 3.70
CA SER A 146 14.48 -11.76 2.34
C SER A 146 15.90 -11.96 1.81
N PRO A 147 16.08 -12.73 0.74
CA PRO A 147 17.38 -12.86 0.11
C PRO A 147 17.79 -11.61 -0.68
N THR A 148 17.08 -10.51 -0.52
CA THR A 148 17.36 -9.23 -1.15
C THR A 148 17.93 -8.23 -0.15
N ASN A 149 18.61 -7.21 -0.67
CA ASN A 149 19.08 -6.09 0.13
C ASN A 149 18.06 -4.93 0.06
N ALA A 150 17.22 -4.79 1.07
CA ALA A 150 16.20 -3.74 1.15
C ALA A 150 16.80 -2.32 1.25
N ASP A 151 18.07 -2.18 1.65
CA ASP A 151 18.75 -0.88 1.71
C ASP A 151 18.91 -0.25 0.32
N LEU A 152 18.87 -1.08 -0.72
CA LEU A 152 18.91 -0.63 -2.11
C LEU A 152 17.61 0.05 -2.57
N LEU A 153 16.54 0.02 -1.78
CA LEU A 153 15.35 0.81 -2.04
C LEU A 153 15.63 2.32 -1.94
N THR A 154 16.39 2.72 -0.93
CA THR A 154 16.69 4.12 -0.69
C THR A 154 17.83 4.60 -1.59
N LEU A 155 17.67 5.76 -2.23
CA LEU A 155 18.71 6.44 -2.98
C LEU A 155 19.53 7.31 -2.01
N ASP A 156 20.73 6.85 -1.69
CA ASP A 156 21.60 7.47 -0.67
C ASP A 156 22.75 8.29 -1.32
N VAL A 157 22.43 8.97 -2.42
CA VAL A 157 23.38 9.83 -3.15
C VAL A 157 22.73 11.20 -3.40
N PRO A 158 23.50 12.28 -3.41
CA PRO A 158 22.97 13.60 -3.75
C PRO A 158 22.44 13.62 -5.19
N VAL A 159 21.18 14.00 -5.34
CA VAL A 159 20.50 14.15 -6.63
C VAL A 159 19.48 15.29 -6.52
N ASP A 160 19.24 15.97 -7.63
CA ASP A 160 18.11 16.89 -7.72
C ASP A 160 16.81 16.08 -7.73
N SER A 161 16.11 16.08 -6.61
CA SER A 161 14.85 15.35 -6.44
C SER A 161 13.67 15.91 -7.26
N ASN A 162 13.85 17.06 -7.88
CA ASN A 162 12.90 17.66 -8.82
C ASN A 162 13.14 17.23 -10.27
N ASP A 163 14.30 16.68 -10.57
CA ASP A 163 14.63 16.10 -11.88
C ASP A 163 14.43 14.59 -11.86
N LEU A 164 13.29 14.14 -12.40
CA LEU A 164 12.90 12.71 -12.42
C LEU A 164 13.90 11.85 -13.20
N ALA A 165 14.49 12.39 -14.29
CA ALA A 165 15.49 11.68 -15.09
C ALA A 165 16.81 11.55 -14.31
N ALA A 166 17.22 12.58 -13.60
CA ALA A 166 18.41 12.54 -12.76
C ALA A 166 18.26 11.53 -11.61
N VAL A 167 17.06 11.43 -10.99
CA VAL A 167 16.74 10.41 -9.98
C VAL A 167 16.88 8.99 -10.55
N CYS A 168 16.32 8.74 -11.73
CA CYS A 168 16.44 7.46 -12.41
C CYS A 168 17.92 7.08 -12.69
N GLU A 169 18.68 7.98 -13.29
CA GLU A 169 20.08 7.72 -13.61
C GLU A 169 20.95 7.52 -12.35
N ALA A 170 20.68 8.28 -11.29
CA ALA A 170 21.35 8.09 -10.00
C ALA A 170 21.03 6.71 -9.41
N LYS A 171 19.77 6.23 -9.51
CA LYS A 171 19.37 4.90 -9.05
C LYS A 171 20.09 3.80 -9.84
N LYS A 172 20.09 3.86 -11.16
CA LYS A 172 20.80 2.91 -12.03
C LYS A 172 22.30 2.84 -11.69
N LYS A 173 22.91 4.01 -11.54
CA LYS A 173 24.33 4.10 -11.19
C LYS A 173 24.63 3.48 -9.84
N MET A 174 23.86 3.82 -8.81
CA MET A 174 24.01 3.28 -7.45
C MET A 174 23.95 1.75 -7.46
N LEU A 175 22.97 1.16 -8.17
CA LEU A 175 22.81 -0.28 -8.25
C LEU A 175 23.96 -0.95 -9.00
N SER A 176 24.41 -0.37 -10.11
CA SER A 176 25.55 -0.86 -10.89
C SER A 176 26.85 -0.83 -10.07
N ASP A 177 27.08 0.28 -9.34
CA ASP A 177 28.26 0.43 -8.48
C ASP A 177 28.24 -0.59 -7.33
N GLU A 178 27.08 -0.81 -6.71
CA GLU A 178 26.92 -1.79 -5.63
C GLU A 178 27.18 -3.22 -6.11
N ILE A 179 26.61 -3.63 -7.25
CA ILE A 179 26.84 -4.97 -7.82
C ILE A 179 28.34 -5.14 -8.15
N SER A 180 28.97 -4.13 -8.74
CA SER A 180 30.38 -4.16 -9.10
C SER A 180 31.27 -4.29 -7.85
N ALA A 181 30.98 -3.51 -6.82
CA ALA A 181 31.71 -3.56 -5.56
C ALA A 181 31.52 -4.90 -4.81
N ALA A 182 30.30 -5.41 -4.78
CA ALA A 182 29.99 -6.69 -4.15
C ALA A 182 30.67 -7.87 -4.88
N ARG A 183 30.69 -7.83 -6.22
CA ARG A 183 31.39 -8.83 -7.05
C ARG A 183 32.89 -8.80 -6.81
N ALA A 184 33.52 -7.63 -6.84
CA ALA A 184 34.95 -7.47 -6.55
C ALA A 184 35.30 -7.96 -5.15
N ALA A 185 34.46 -7.68 -4.14
CA ALA A 185 34.66 -8.16 -2.79
C ALA A 185 34.60 -9.70 -2.69
N THR A 186 33.72 -10.33 -3.45
CA THR A 186 33.58 -11.81 -3.50
C THR A 186 34.78 -12.45 -4.20
N GLU A 187 35.24 -11.88 -5.32
CA GLU A 187 36.41 -12.36 -6.08
C GLU A 187 37.73 -12.19 -5.33
N ALA A 188 37.81 -11.20 -4.46
CA ALA A 188 38.99 -10.95 -3.62
C ALA A 188 39.12 -11.89 -2.41
N LEU A 189 38.13 -12.73 -2.12
CA LEU A 189 38.17 -13.65 -0.99
C LEU A 189 39.31 -14.68 -1.15
N PRO A 190 40.19 -14.85 -0.16
CA PRO A 190 41.20 -15.91 -0.21
C PRO A 190 40.54 -17.30 -0.11
N ALA A 191 41.15 -18.30 -0.69
CA ALA A 191 40.65 -19.69 -0.68
C ALA A 191 40.32 -20.24 0.71
N GLY A 192 40.99 -19.73 1.76
CA GLY A 192 40.76 -20.10 3.16
C GLY A 192 40.02 -19.07 4.00
N ALA A 193 39.29 -18.17 3.35
CA ALA A 193 38.57 -17.10 4.04
C ALA A 193 37.64 -17.68 5.14
N PRO A 194 37.54 -17.00 6.29
CA PRO A 194 36.62 -17.40 7.35
C PRO A 194 35.16 -17.45 6.87
N LEU A 195 34.40 -18.42 7.36
CA LEU A 195 32.98 -18.60 6.95
C LEU A 195 32.13 -17.31 7.06
N PRO A 196 32.23 -16.47 8.12
CA PRO A 196 31.48 -15.21 8.18
C PRO A 196 31.81 -14.23 7.05
N GLU A 197 33.07 -14.15 6.62
CA GLU A 197 33.47 -13.27 5.51
C GLU A 197 32.91 -13.76 4.17
N VAL A 198 32.98 -15.08 3.92
CA VAL A 198 32.40 -15.70 2.73
C VAL A 198 30.90 -15.45 2.70
N MET A 199 30.21 -15.68 3.81
CA MET A 199 28.76 -15.47 3.91
C MET A 199 28.40 -13.99 3.66
N SER A 200 29.12 -13.05 4.29
CA SER A 200 28.85 -11.62 4.12
C SER A 200 29.03 -11.15 2.68
N ALA A 201 30.14 -11.53 2.03
CA ALA A 201 30.42 -11.12 0.67
C ALA A 201 29.43 -11.70 -0.34
N HIS A 202 29.16 -13.01 -0.25
CA HIS A 202 28.21 -13.68 -1.16
C HIS A 202 26.77 -13.25 -0.89
N ALA A 203 26.35 -13.04 0.35
CA ALA A 203 25.01 -12.54 0.66
C ALA A 203 24.79 -11.11 0.14
N ARG A 204 25.80 -10.22 0.26
CA ARG A 204 25.78 -8.88 -0.32
C ARG A 204 25.61 -8.94 -1.84
N LEU A 205 26.42 -9.75 -2.52
CA LEU A 205 26.31 -9.93 -3.98
C LEU A 205 24.96 -10.54 -4.38
N GLY A 206 24.55 -11.64 -3.73
CA GLY A 206 23.27 -12.30 -4.00
C GLY A 206 22.08 -11.37 -3.78
N GLY A 207 22.10 -10.58 -2.69
CA GLY A 207 21.06 -9.62 -2.38
C GLY A 207 20.96 -8.47 -3.40
N ALA A 208 22.10 -7.97 -3.91
CA ALA A 208 22.10 -6.95 -4.95
C ALA A 208 21.61 -7.50 -6.31
N LEU A 209 22.00 -8.72 -6.66
CA LEU A 209 21.58 -9.39 -7.88
C LEU A 209 20.08 -9.72 -7.88
N SER A 210 19.56 -10.24 -6.77
CA SER A 210 18.12 -10.49 -6.63
C SER A 210 17.31 -9.22 -6.67
N PHE A 211 17.79 -8.14 -6.03
CA PHE A 211 17.12 -6.83 -6.08
C PHE A 211 16.90 -6.34 -7.51
N THR A 212 17.87 -6.55 -8.40
CA THR A 212 17.81 -6.15 -9.82
C THR A 212 17.19 -7.18 -10.76
N GLY A 213 16.87 -8.40 -10.24
CA GLY A 213 16.22 -9.45 -11.02
C GLY A 213 17.16 -10.53 -11.60
N ASP A 214 18.47 -10.45 -11.38
CA ASP A 214 19.39 -11.55 -11.74
C ASP A 214 19.27 -12.71 -10.73
N MET A 215 18.17 -13.48 -10.84
CA MET A 215 17.91 -14.62 -9.97
C MET A 215 18.98 -15.70 -10.11
N ALA A 216 19.46 -15.94 -11.32
CA ALA A 216 20.48 -16.97 -11.56
C ALA A 216 21.81 -16.60 -10.89
N GLY A 217 22.23 -15.35 -10.98
CA GLY A 217 23.42 -14.86 -10.29
C GLY A 217 23.27 -14.90 -8.78
N SER A 218 22.11 -14.51 -8.26
CA SER A 218 21.79 -14.58 -6.83
C SER A 218 21.80 -16.02 -6.30
N ILE A 219 21.17 -16.96 -7.00
CA ILE A 219 21.17 -18.39 -6.65
C ILE A 219 22.62 -18.89 -6.51
N ARG A 220 23.48 -18.64 -7.51
CA ARG A 220 24.90 -19.05 -7.43
C ARG A 220 25.63 -18.48 -6.22
N ALA A 221 25.35 -17.23 -5.86
CA ALA A 221 25.96 -16.62 -4.67
C ALA A 221 25.51 -17.32 -3.37
N PHE A 222 24.23 -17.64 -3.25
CA PHE A 222 23.71 -18.36 -2.07
C PHE A 222 24.08 -19.85 -2.06
N GLU A 223 24.26 -20.50 -3.21
CA GLU A 223 24.81 -21.86 -3.33
C GLU A 223 26.24 -21.92 -2.76
N ALA A 224 27.09 -20.94 -3.10
CA ALA A 224 28.44 -20.85 -2.53
C ALA A 224 28.44 -20.73 -1.00
N ILE A 225 27.47 -20.01 -0.43
CA ILE A 225 27.25 -19.99 1.03
C ILE A 225 26.86 -21.39 1.53
N GLY A 226 25.88 -22.01 0.89
CA GLY A 226 25.35 -23.32 1.26
C GLY A 226 26.44 -24.41 1.26
N GLU A 227 27.28 -24.44 0.23
CA GLU A 227 28.40 -25.38 0.11
C GLU A 227 29.40 -25.21 1.27
N ARG A 228 29.74 -23.98 1.60
CA ARG A 228 30.62 -23.68 2.74
C ARG A 228 30.01 -24.06 4.08
N LEU A 229 28.71 -23.85 4.27
CA LEU A 229 28.00 -24.24 5.49
C LEU A 229 27.92 -25.76 5.65
N VAL A 230 27.72 -26.52 4.56
CA VAL A 230 27.70 -27.99 4.59
C VAL A 230 29.07 -28.54 4.85
N ALA A 231 30.13 -27.93 4.33
CA ALA A 231 31.53 -28.38 4.55
C ALA A 231 32.08 -28.07 5.94
N ASP A 232 31.50 -27.15 6.69
CA ASP A 232 31.95 -26.72 8.02
C ASP A 232 31.16 -27.48 9.12
N PRO A 233 31.82 -28.36 9.95
CA PRO A 233 31.13 -29.12 10.96
C PRO A 233 30.76 -28.31 12.22
N SER A 234 31.09 -27.03 12.28
CA SER A 234 30.89 -26.19 13.45
C SER A 234 29.40 -26.04 13.81
N PRO A 235 29.09 -25.82 15.11
CA PRO A 235 27.72 -25.50 15.52
C PRO A 235 27.15 -24.25 14.83
N MET A 236 28.02 -23.28 14.56
CA MET A 236 27.63 -22.03 13.83
C MET A 236 27.16 -22.34 12.42
N ALA A 237 27.87 -23.17 11.67
CA ALA A 237 27.48 -23.55 10.31
C ALA A 237 26.15 -24.30 10.30
N ARG A 238 25.98 -25.24 11.22
CA ARG A 238 24.69 -25.95 11.37
C ARG A 238 23.52 -25.02 11.68
N GLY A 239 23.71 -24.07 12.57
CA GLY A 239 22.68 -23.08 12.92
C GLY A 239 22.32 -22.10 11.80
N ARG A 240 23.19 -21.97 10.79
CA ARG A 240 22.97 -21.06 9.64
C ARG A 240 22.53 -21.76 8.36
N LEU A 241 22.59 -23.07 8.31
CA LEU A 241 22.22 -23.84 7.12
C LEU A 241 20.75 -23.59 6.70
N GLY A 242 19.86 -23.47 7.68
CA GLY A 242 18.45 -23.12 7.43
C GLY A 242 18.28 -21.85 6.60
N MET A 243 19.02 -20.80 6.94
CA MET A 243 18.94 -19.53 6.20
C MET A 243 19.34 -19.66 4.73
N ALA A 244 20.39 -20.42 4.44
CA ALA A 244 20.80 -20.63 3.05
C ALA A 244 19.75 -21.47 2.28
N LEU A 245 19.17 -22.48 2.93
CA LEU A 245 18.11 -23.30 2.32
C LEU A 245 16.85 -22.50 2.03
N GLU A 246 16.45 -21.63 2.96
CA GLU A 246 15.31 -20.72 2.82
C GLU A 246 15.55 -19.75 1.66
N ALA A 247 16.69 -19.06 1.63
CA ALA A 247 17.06 -18.16 0.54
C ALA A 247 17.03 -18.86 -0.82
N LEU A 248 17.65 -20.02 -0.93
CA LEU A 248 17.68 -20.81 -2.16
C LEU A 248 16.29 -21.27 -2.58
N GLY A 249 15.45 -21.66 -1.61
CA GLY A 249 14.05 -22.00 -1.89
C GLY A 249 13.26 -20.83 -2.46
N ILE A 250 13.34 -19.67 -1.84
CA ILE A 250 12.65 -18.44 -2.27
C ILE A 250 13.14 -17.99 -3.66
N LEU A 251 14.46 -17.92 -3.87
CA LEU A 251 15.04 -17.49 -5.15
C LEU A 251 14.70 -18.44 -6.29
N ASN A 252 14.70 -19.75 -6.05
CA ASN A 252 14.33 -20.74 -7.05
C ASN A 252 12.83 -20.71 -7.36
N LEU A 253 11.98 -20.46 -6.35
CA LEU A 253 10.55 -20.27 -6.57
C LEU A 253 10.31 -19.02 -7.43
N ARG A 254 10.96 -17.89 -7.10
CA ARG A 254 10.87 -16.66 -7.88
C ARG A 254 11.40 -16.84 -9.31
N ARG A 255 12.50 -17.56 -9.51
CA ARG A 255 12.98 -17.91 -10.85
C ARG A 255 11.92 -18.69 -11.63
N GLY A 256 11.28 -19.68 -10.98
CA GLY A 256 10.19 -20.44 -11.60
C GLY A 256 9.01 -19.54 -12.01
N GLU A 257 8.66 -18.53 -11.21
CA GLU A 257 7.63 -17.55 -11.58
C GLU A 257 8.02 -16.72 -12.81
N LEU A 258 9.26 -16.20 -12.86
CA LEU A 258 9.75 -15.45 -14.01
C LEU A 258 9.72 -16.28 -15.29
N ASP A 259 10.21 -17.52 -15.22
CA ASP A 259 10.27 -18.43 -16.35
C ASP A 259 8.88 -18.89 -16.87
N ASN A 260 7.84 -18.78 -16.03
CA ASN A 260 6.50 -19.30 -16.36
C ASN A 260 5.41 -18.21 -16.31
N CYS A 261 5.22 -17.58 -15.17
CA CYS A 261 4.10 -16.66 -14.97
C CYS A 261 4.28 -15.36 -15.75
N VAL A 262 5.51 -14.83 -15.83
CA VAL A 262 5.79 -13.57 -16.52
C VAL A 262 5.98 -13.78 -18.02
N MET A 263 6.74 -14.82 -18.41
CA MET A 263 7.08 -15.08 -19.82
C MET A 263 5.99 -15.84 -20.59
N HIS A 264 5.12 -16.59 -19.90
CA HIS A 264 4.12 -17.46 -20.50
C HIS A 264 2.75 -17.31 -19.85
N HIS A 265 2.34 -16.05 -19.63
CA HIS A 265 1.08 -15.73 -18.94
C HIS A 265 -0.15 -16.35 -19.60
N ASN A 266 -1.07 -16.84 -18.79
CA ASN A 266 -2.43 -17.22 -19.18
C ASN A 266 -3.42 -16.81 -18.07
N ARG A 267 -4.70 -16.76 -18.38
CA ARG A 267 -5.78 -16.27 -17.51
C ARG A 267 -5.98 -16.99 -16.17
N GLU A 268 -5.24 -18.09 -15.93
CA GLU A 268 -5.29 -18.85 -14.66
C GLU A 268 -3.96 -18.82 -13.91
N MET A 269 -2.92 -18.18 -14.49
CA MET A 269 -1.59 -18.13 -13.87
C MET A 269 -1.63 -17.42 -12.54
N CYS A 270 -0.93 -17.99 -11.56
CA CYS A 270 -0.78 -17.46 -10.21
C CYS A 270 -2.07 -17.16 -9.44
N LEU A 271 -3.22 -17.66 -9.90
CA LEU A 271 -4.49 -17.60 -9.18
C LEU A 271 -4.60 -18.76 -8.18
N PHE A 272 -4.74 -18.41 -6.92
CA PHE A 272 -4.77 -19.36 -5.81
C PHE A 272 -6.19 -19.89 -5.52
N PRO A 273 -6.35 -21.20 -5.24
CA PRO A 273 -5.36 -22.26 -5.36
C PRO A 273 -5.06 -22.60 -6.83
N LEU A 274 -3.76 -22.88 -7.11
CA LEU A 274 -3.28 -23.04 -8.49
C LEU A 274 -3.97 -24.21 -9.20
N SER A 275 -4.60 -23.90 -10.33
CA SER A 275 -5.25 -24.88 -11.18
C SER A 275 -4.24 -25.71 -11.98
N ARG A 276 -4.74 -26.74 -12.69
CA ARG A 276 -3.88 -27.51 -13.59
C ARG A 276 -3.28 -26.65 -14.72
N ALA A 277 -4.02 -25.63 -15.19
CA ALA A 277 -3.56 -24.75 -16.25
C ALA A 277 -2.51 -23.72 -15.76
N ALA A 278 -2.46 -23.46 -14.44
CA ALA A 278 -1.49 -22.60 -13.81
C ALA A 278 -0.16 -23.28 -13.46
N ARG A 279 0.02 -24.56 -13.78
CA ARG A 279 1.28 -25.25 -13.50
C ARG A 279 2.41 -24.73 -14.37
N HIS A 280 3.59 -24.62 -13.74
CA HIS A 280 4.81 -24.22 -14.42
C HIS A 280 5.19 -25.24 -15.52
N GLN A 281 5.40 -24.77 -16.72
CA GLN A 281 5.87 -25.60 -17.85
C GLN A 281 7.37 -25.88 -17.72
N SER A 282 8.16 -24.85 -17.34
CA SER A 282 9.54 -25.01 -16.93
C SER A 282 9.58 -25.29 -15.42
N GLY A 283 9.68 -26.54 -15.04
CA GLY A 283 9.53 -26.96 -13.63
C GLY A 283 10.79 -26.80 -12.77
N ASP A 284 11.96 -26.53 -13.36
CA ASP A 284 13.27 -26.61 -12.67
C ASP A 284 13.34 -25.73 -11.43
N GLY A 285 12.94 -24.46 -11.53
CA GLY A 285 12.96 -23.53 -10.41
C GLY A 285 12.04 -23.97 -9.27
N ALA A 286 10.78 -24.27 -9.57
CA ALA A 286 9.82 -24.68 -8.56
C ALA A 286 10.15 -26.06 -7.94
N GLN A 287 10.73 -27.01 -8.69
CA GLN A 287 11.19 -28.31 -8.17
C GLN A 287 12.35 -28.13 -7.18
N GLN A 288 13.31 -27.25 -7.51
CA GLN A 288 14.41 -26.92 -6.59
C GLN A 288 13.87 -26.25 -5.33
N ALA A 289 12.90 -25.34 -5.46
CA ALA A 289 12.24 -24.72 -4.31
C ALA A 289 11.60 -25.76 -3.39
N VAL A 290 10.84 -26.72 -3.91
CA VAL A 290 10.27 -27.83 -3.13
C VAL A 290 11.37 -28.61 -2.39
N ALA A 291 12.49 -28.91 -3.03
CA ALA A 291 13.59 -29.63 -2.41
C ALA A 291 14.23 -28.85 -1.27
N TYR A 292 14.51 -27.54 -1.47
CA TYR A 292 15.10 -26.67 -0.45
C TYR A 292 14.16 -26.45 0.72
N PHE A 293 12.89 -26.16 0.49
CA PHE A 293 11.90 -25.97 1.55
C PHE A 293 11.64 -27.24 2.35
N THR A 294 11.59 -28.40 1.69
CA THR A 294 11.46 -29.69 2.39
C THR A 294 12.64 -29.92 3.33
N ARG A 295 13.87 -29.71 2.84
CA ARG A 295 15.08 -29.85 3.63
C ARG A 295 15.15 -28.83 4.78
N TYR A 296 14.67 -27.60 4.54
CA TYR A 296 14.57 -26.61 5.61
C TYR A 296 13.63 -27.07 6.72
N LEU A 297 12.43 -27.55 6.36
CA LEU A 297 11.42 -27.99 7.32
C LEU A 297 11.80 -29.28 8.06
N GLU A 298 12.80 -30.02 7.59
CA GLU A 298 13.43 -31.11 8.36
C GLU A 298 14.26 -30.58 9.52
N LEU A 299 14.83 -29.39 9.40
CA LEU A 299 15.60 -28.68 10.43
C LEU A 299 14.71 -27.83 11.35
N GLU A 300 13.72 -27.14 10.79
CA GLU A 300 12.85 -26.19 11.45
C GLU A 300 11.36 -26.51 11.15
N PRO A 301 10.82 -27.61 11.72
CA PRO A 301 9.51 -28.16 11.33
C PRO A 301 8.32 -27.26 11.68
N GLU A 302 8.48 -26.31 12.59
CA GLU A 302 7.43 -25.41 13.07
C GLU A 302 7.36 -24.11 12.28
N ASN A 303 8.25 -23.87 11.31
CA ASN A 303 8.23 -22.65 10.52
C ASN A 303 7.04 -22.64 9.55
N LEU A 304 6.06 -21.78 9.85
CA LEU A 304 4.81 -21.71 9.09
C LEU A 304 4.97 -21.01 7.75
N GLU A 305 5.88 -20.05 7.63
CA GLU A 305 6.18 -19.36 6.38
C GLU A 305 6.72 -20.33 5.33
N VAL A 306 7.78 -21.06 5.65
CA VAL A 306 8.35 -22.04 4.72
C VAL A 306 7.40 -23.20 4.47
N ARG A 307 6.59 -23.58 5.47
CA ARG A 307 5.51 -24.55 5.28
C ARG A 307 4.50 -24.07 4.22
N TRP A 308 4.10 -22.79 4.26
CA TRP A 308 3.24 -22.18 3.25
C TRP A 308 3.90 -22.22 1.87
N LEU A 309 5.14 -21.73 1.77
CA LEU A 309 5.90 -21.66 0.51
C LEU A 309 6.11 -23.06 -0.11
N LEU A 310 6.32 -24.09 0.72
CA LEU A 310 6.38 -25.46 0.24
C LEU A 310 5.08 -25.90 -0.44
N ASN A 311 3.91 -25.59 0.17
CA ASN A 311 2.62 -25.95 -0.42
C ASN A 311 2.38 -25.20 -1.73
N VAL A 312 2.70 -23.89 -1.79
CA VAL A 312 2.62 -23.10 -3.03
C VAL A 312 3.56 -23.66 -4.11
N ALA A 313 4.83 -23.93 -3.77
CA ALA A 313 5.80 -24.50 -4.72
C ALA A 313 5.34 -25.89 -5.25
N ALA A 314 4.77 -26.74 -4.39
CA ALA A 314 4.22 -28.02 -4.81
C ALA A 314 3.01 -27.88 -5.74
N MET A 315 2.19 -26.82 -5.56
CA MET A 315 1.10 -26.52 -6.49
C MET A 315 1.65 -26.11 -7.87
N THR A 316 2.70 -25.28 -7.92
CA THR A 316 3.29 -24.84 -9.20
C THR A 316 3.86 -25.99 -10.01
N VAL A 317 4.49 -26.98 -9.39
CA VAL A 317 4.95 -28.21 -10.10
C VAL A 317 3.87 -29.27 -10.29
N GLY A 318 2.69 -29.07 -9.70
CA GLY A 318 1.55 -29.98 -9.83
C GLY A 318 1.66 -31.27 -9.02
N THR A 319 2.48 -31.29 -7.96
CA THR A 319 2.61 -32.42 -7.03
C THR A 319 1.75 -32.30 -5.78
N TYR A 320 1.16 -31.12 -5.55
CA TYR A 320 0.24 -30.88 -4.44
C TYR A 320 -1.10 -31.61 -4.67
N PRO A 321 -1.72 -32.20 -3.63
CA PRO A 321 -1.27 -32.22 -2.24
C PRO A 321 -0.36 -33.41 -1.89
N GLU A 322 -0.32 -34.49 -2.69
CA GLU A 322 0.35 -35.75 -2.37
C GLU A 322 1.86 -35.62 -2.27
N GLY A 323 2.48 -34.75 -3.05
CA GLY A 323 3.93 -34.48 -3.04
C GLY A 323 4.42 -33.66 -1.85
N VAL A 324 3.52 -33.13 -1.02
CA VAL A 324 3.89 -32.47 0.24
C VAL A 324 3.83 -33.47 1.38
N PRO A 325 4.92 -33.64 2.18
CA PRO A 325 4.89 -34.51 3.35
C PRO A 325 3.69 -34.18 4.26
N GLU A 326 2.97 -35.20 4.73
CA GLU A 326 1.69 -35.06 5.43
C GLU A 326 1.75 -34.06 6.60
N ARG A 327 2.85 -34.11 7.39
CA ARG A 327 3.07 -33.19 8.53
C ARG A 327 3.17 -31.71 8.13
N PHE A 328 3.50 -31.40 6.86
CA PHE A 328 3.65 -30.03 6.35
C PHE A 328 2.52 -29.62 5.40
N ARG A 329 1.61 -30.54 5.10
CA ARG A 329 0.50 -30.29 4.19
C ARG A 329 -0.52 -29.36 4.79
N ILE A 330 -1.00 -28.38 4.01
CA ILE A 330 -2.22 -27.61 4.27
C ILE A 330 -3.29 -28.23 3.36
N GLY A 331 -4.36 -28.75 3.93
CA GLY A 331 -5.35 -29.48 3.16
C GLY A 331 -6.16 -28.59 2.21
N PRO A 332 -6.54 -29.04 1.01
CA PRO A 332 -7.25 -28.21 0.01
C PRO A 332 -8.60 -27.69 0.51
N ALA A 333 -9.25 -28.38 1.43
CA ALA A 333 -10.52 -27.92 2.01
C ALA A 333 -10.38 -26.61 2.82
N ALA A 334 -9.17 -26.29 3.30
CA ALA A 334 -8.92 -25.05 4.03
C ALA A 334 -9.03 -23.79 3.14
N PHE A 335 -8.97 -23.94 1.83
CA PHE A 335 -8.96 -22.83 0.89
C PHE A 335 -10.35 -22.51 0.32
N ALA A 336 -11.35 -23.34 0.58
CA ALA A 336 -12.68 -23.22 -0.03
C ALA A 336 -13.42 -21.96 0.45
N SER A 337 -13.95 -21.19 -0.49
CA SER A 337 -14.89 -20.12 -0.18
C SER A 337 -16.22 -20.70 0.29
N ALA A 338 -16.90 -20.00 1.21
CA ALA A 338 -18.22 -20.42 1.73
C ALA A 338 -19.34 -20.12 0.72
N GLU A 339 -19.15 -19.17 -0.19
CA GLU A 339 -20.10 -18.74 -1.20
C GLU A 339 -19.44 -18.70 -2.58
N ASP A 340 -20.26 -18.74 -3.62
CA ASP A 340 -19.82 -18.67 -5.02
C ASP A 340 -20.68 -17.63 -5.78
N PRO A 341 -20.21 -16.37 -5.85
CA PRO A 341 -20.88 -15.34 -6.64
C PRO A 341 -20.60 -15.44 -8.14
N GLY A 342 -19.84 -16.42 -8.60
CA GLY A 342 -19.40 -16.56 -9.97
C GLY A 342 -17.92 -16.24 -10.18
N ARG A 343 -17.35 -16.84 -11.22
CA ARG A 343 -15.90 -16.75 -11.48
C ARG A 343 -15.57 -15.59 -12.41
N PHE A 344 -14.72 -14.72 -11.94
CA PHE A 344 -14.06 -13.69 -12.72
C PHE A 344 -12.92 -14.29 -13.56
N TRP A 345 -12.64 -13.70 -14.70
CA TRP A 345 -11.57 -14.19 -15.60
C TRP A 345 -10.56 -13.09 -15.88
N ASP A 346 -9.27 -13.40 -15.67
CA ASP A 346 -8.22 -12.48 -16.08
C ASP A 346 -8.15 -12.38 -17.61
N VAL A 347 -8.46 -11.18 -18.11
CA VAL A 347 -8.48 -10.82 -19.53
C VAL A 347 -7.47 -9.73 -19.87
N ALA A 348 -6.56 -9.36 -18.96
CA ALA A 348 -5.56 -8.31 -19.18
C ALA A 348 -4.72 -8.54 -20.45
N GLY A 349 -4.28 -9.80 -20.68
CA GLY A 349 -3.52 -10.14 -21.87
C GLY A 349 -4.24 -9.85 -23.18
N PRO A 350 -5.40 -10.47 -23.46
CA PRO A 350 -6.14 -10.20 -24.68
C PRO A 350 -6.71 -8.76 -24.76
N ALA A 351 -6.96 -8.10 -23.64
CA ALA A 351 -7.38 -6.70 -23.61
C ALA A 351 -6.23 -5.71 -23.93
N GLY A 352 -4.97 -6.15 -23.87
CA GLY A 352 -3.80 -5.28 -24.13
C GLY A 352 -3.32 -4.51 -22.90
N LEU A 353 -3.66 -4.96 -21.70
CA LEU A 353 -3.30 -4.34 -20.41
C LEU A 353 -2.26 -5.14 -19.60
N ALA A 354 -1.80 -6.29 -20.10
CA ALA A 354 -0.80 -7.12 -19.41
C ALA A 354 0.60 -6.48 -19.49
N ARG A 355 0.79 -5.39 -18.76
CA ARG A 355 2.11 -4.74 -18.61
C ARG A 355 2.88 -5.43 -17.50
N THR A 356 4.17 -5.62 -17.69
CA THR A 356 5.07 -6.17 -16.67
C THR A 356 5.87 -5.05 -16.02
N ASP A 357 5.58 -4.76 -14.75
CA ASP A 357 6.20 -3.66 -14.02
C ASP A 357 6.26 -3.91 -12.51
N ASN A 358 6.87 -2.97 -11.77
CA ASN A 358 6.66 -2.81 -10.35
C ASN A 358 5.35 -2.04 -10.12
N ALA A 359 4.47 -2.57 -9.31
CA ALA A 359 3.16 -1.97 -9.10
C ALA A 359 3.25 -0.54 -8.56
N GLY A 360 2.26 0.26 -8.92
CA GLY A 360 2.05 1.64 -8.47
C GLY A 360 0.57 1.93 -8.29
N GLY A 361 0.16 3.19 -8.44
CA GLY A 361 -1.23 3.61 -8.44
C GLY A 361 -1.94 3.31 -9.76
N THR A 362 -3.25 3.21 -9.68
CA THR A 362 -4.16 2.99 -10.82
C THR A 362 -5.30 3.99 -10.75
N ILE A 363 -5.72 4.52 -11.90
CA ILE A 363 -6.98 5.27 -12.05
C ILE A 363 -7.76 4.63 -13.19
N ALA A 364 -9.03 4.32 -12.96
CA ALA A 364 -10.00 4.06 -14.01
C ALA A 364 -10.92 5.28 -14.14
N ASP A 365 -10.89 5.98 -15.28
CA ASP A 365 -11.80 7.11 -15.55
C ASP A 365 -11.90 7.39 -17.06
N ASP A 366 -12.87 8.19 -17.48
CA ASP A 366 -13.09 8.62 -18.87
C ASP A 366 -12.25 9.88 -19.17
N PHE A 367 -10.98 9.71 -19.60
CA PHE A 367 -10.06 10.82 -19.80
C PHE A 367 -10.29 11.62 -21.09
N ASP A 368 -11.01 11.07 -22.09
CA ASP A 368 -11.28 11.77 -23.35
C ASP A 368 -12.77 12.11 -23.60
N GLY A 369 -13.62 11.80 -22.62
CA GLY A 369 -15.05 12.13 -22.64
C GLY A 369 -15.85 11.32 -23.67
N ASP A 370 -15.30 10.19 -24.17
CA ASP A 370 -15.96 9.37 -25.18
C ASP A 370 -16.97 8.38 -24.59
N GLY A 371 -16.96 8.23 -23.28
CA GLY A 371 -17.87 7.38 -22.54
C GLY A 371 -17.35 5.98 -22.26
N PHE A 372 -16.14 5.64 -22.63
CA PHE A 372 -15.45 4.43 -22.23
C PHE A 372 -14.42 4.75 -21.15
N LEU A 373 -14.33 3.90 -20.15
CA LEU A 373 -13.39 4.12 -19.06
C LEU A 373 -12.00 3.66 -19.47
N ASP A 374 -11.03 4.57 -19.35
CA ASP A 374 -9.61 4.36 -19.62
C ASP A 374 -8.86 3.94 -18.35
N ILE A 375 -7.59 3.50 -18.48
CA ILE A 375 -6.75 3.13 -17.35
C ILE A 375 -5.45 3.94 -17.37
N ALA A 376 -5.19 4.70 -16.30
CA ALA A 376 -3.91 5.34 -16.04
C ALA A 376 -3.14 4.56 -14.96
N LEU A 377 -1.84 4.33 -15.21
CA LEU A 377 -0.97 3.53 -14.34
C LEU A 377 0.32 4.27 -14.03
N SER A 378 0.80 4.13 -12.81
CA SER A 378 2.18 4.47 -12.44
C SER A 378 2.98 3.22 -12.13
N SER A 379 4.27 3.40 -11.92
CA SER A 379 5.17 2.38 -11.41
C SER A 379 5.97 2.93 -10.25
N ARG A 380 6.20 2.13 -9.27
CA ARG A 380 7.12 2.45 -8.18
C ARG A 380 8.56 2.60 -8.66
N ASP A 381 8.97 1.89 -9.72
CA ASP A 381 10.31 2.03 -10.32
C ASP A 381 10.54 3.47 -10.79
N PRO A 382 11.50 4.22 -10.24
CA PRO A 382 11.73 5.62 -10.60
C PRO A 382 12.22 5.82 -12.04
N CYS A 383 12.42 4.74 -12.79
CA CYS A 383 12.81 4.78 -14.19
C CYS A 383 11.68 4.40 -15.16
N GLU A 384 10.56 3.95 -14.67
CA GLU A 384 9.42 3.60 -15.51
C GLU A 384 8.47 4.80 -15.66
N PRO A 385 8.01 5.08 -16.89
CA PRO A 385 7.08 6.19 -17.14
C PRO A 385 5.65 5.83 -16.74
N LEU A 386 4.83 6.85 -16.48
CA LEU A 386 3.39 6.71 -16.42
C LEU A 386 2.84 6.16 -17.72
N ARG A 387 1.75 5.41 -17.63
CA ARG A 387 1.02 4.85 -18.76
C ARG A 387 -0.43 5.30 -18.75
N LEU A 388 -0.94 5.54 -19.97
CA LEU A 388 -2.36 5.76 -20.22
C LEU A 388 -2.83 4.81 -21.31
N TYR A 389 -3.79 3.97 -20.96
CA TYR A 389 -4.41 3.00 -21.84
C TYR A 389 -5.81 3.46 -22.19
N ARG A 390 -6.02 3.90 -23.42
CA ARG A 390 -7.33 4.31 -23.92
C ARG A 390 -8.16 3.09 -24.25
N ASN A 391 -9.37 3.01 -23.74
CA ASN A 391 -10.36 2.02 -24.09
C ASN A 391 -10.91 2.30 -25.53
N ARG A 392 -10.92 1.29 -26.38
CA ARG A 392 -11.36 1.42 -27.78
C ARG A 392 -12.85 1.12 -27.97
N GLY A 393 -13.55 0.70 -26.92
CA GLY A 393 -14.94 0.25 -27.00
C GLY A 393 -15.13 -1.02 -27.83
N ASP A 394 -14.09 -1.83 -27.99
CA ASP A 394 -14.11 -3.09 -28.73
C ASP A 394 -13.51 -4.28 -27.95
N GLY A 395 -13.34 -4.09 -26.66
CA GLY A 395 -12.74 -5.06 -25.74
C GLY A 395 -11.23 -4.97 -25.64
N THR A 396 -10.59 -3.99 -26.31
CA THR A 396 -9.14 -3.79 -26.28
C THR A 396 -8.78 -2.36 -25.88
N PHE A 397 -7.59 -2.20 -25.30
CA PHE A 397 -7.02 -0.92 -24.92
C PHE A 397 -5.82 -0.57 -25.80
N ALA A 398 -5.58 0.72 -25.98
CA ALA A 398 -4.43 1.25 -26.69
C ALA A 398 -3.51 2.01 -25.73
N ASP A 399 -2.23 1.66 -25.68
CA ASP A 399 -1.23 2.51 -25.01
C ASP A 399 -1.09 3.83 -25.80
N VAL A 400 -1.50 4.94 -25.19
CA VAL A 400 -1.42 6.29 -25.75
C VAL A 400 -0.44 7.18 -24.98
N SER A 401 0.38 6.62 -24.11
CA SER A 401 1.27 7.32 -23.17
C SER A 401 2.23 8.30 -23.84
N GLU A 402 2.80 7.91 -24.99
CA GLU A 402 3.70 8.77 -25.79
C GLU A 402 2.93 9.99 -26.32
N ARG A 403 1.79 9.76 -26.95
CA ARG A 403 0.91 10.83 -27.45
C ARG A 403 0.44 11.73 -26.30
N ALA A 404 0.16 11.15 -25.16
CA ALA A 404 -0.30 11.86 -23.96
C ALA A 404 0.80 12.73 -23.32
N GLY A 405 2.07 12.61 -23.74
CA GLY A 405 3.18 13.36 -23.17
C GLY A 405 3.66 12.82 -21.83
N LEU A 406 3.31 11.57 -21.46
CA LEU A 406 3.56 11.00 -20.13
C LEU A 406 4.90 10.29 -19.98
N LEU A 407 5.67 10.07 -21.07
CA LEU A 407 6.93 9.31 -21.02
C LEU A 407 8.03 9.99 -20.17
N GLY A 408 7.93 11.30 -19.95
CA GLY A 408 8.83 12.05 -19.04
C GLY A 408 8.40 12.05 -17.59
N GLN A 409 7.21 11.54 -17.27
CA GLN A 409 6.67 11.42 -15.91
C GLN A 409 7.09 10.07 -15.34
N LEU A 410 8.31 10.02 -14.79
CA LEU A 410 8.93 8.79 -14.29
C LEU A 410 8.52 8.50 -12.85
N GLY A 411 8.39 7.21 -12.54
CA GLY A 411 8.00 6.74 -11.22
C GLY A 411 6.57 7.13 -10.84
N GLY A 412 6.16 6.74 -9.67
CA GLY A 412 4.85 7.06 -9.10
C GLY A 412 4.41 5.93 -8.19
N LEU A 413 4.45 6.17 -6.88
CA LEU A 413 3.97 5.19 -5.92
C LEU A 413 2.45 5.09 -5.96
N ASN A 414 1.78 6.24 -6.18
CA ASN A 414 0.33 6.32 -6.19
C ASN A 414 -0.16 7.39 -7.18
N LEU A 415 -1.40 7.22 -7.66
CA LEU A 415 -2.11 8.14 -8.53
C LEU A 415 -3.50 8.44 -7.95
N ILE A 416 -3.99 9.65 -8.17
CA ILE A 416 -5.36 10.02 -7.85
C ILE A 416 -5.87 11.02 -8.88
N GLN A 417 -7.16 10.87 -9.29
CA GLN A 417 -7.79 11.80 -10.21
C GLN A 417 -8.37 13.02 -9.48
N THR A 418 -8.52 14.09 -10.24
CA THR A 418 -9.15 15.35 -9.83
C THR A 418 -9.62 16.11 -11.05
N ASP A 419 -10.44 17.11 -10.87
CA ASP A 419 -10.72 18.18 -11.86
C ASP A 419 -10.45 19.49 -11.11
N PHE A 420 -9.14 19.80 -10.95
CA PHE A 420 -8.72 20.87 -10.03
C PHE A 420 -9.04 22.28 -10.56
N ASP A 421 -9.18 22.45 -11.89
CA ASP A 421 -9.49 23.74 -12.51
C ASP A 421 -10.95 23.84 -13.01
N ASN A 422 -11.79 22.87 -12.64
CA ASN A 422 -13.23 22.82 -12.94
C ASN A 422 -13.54 22.92 -14.45
N ASP A 423 -12.63 22.45 -15.32
CA ASP A 423 -12.83 22.50 -16.78
C ASP A 423 -13.63 21.31 -17.31
N GLY A 424 -13.84 20.28 -16.47
CA GLY A 424 -14.64 19.09 -16.79
C GLY A 424 -13.84 17.93 -17.36
N TRP A 425 -12.51 18.06 -17.42
CA TRP A 425 -11.58 17.00 -17.80
C TRP A 425 -10.89 16.44 -16.57
N THR A 426 -10.76 15.14 -16.52
CA THR A 426 -10.10 14.47 -15.39
C THR A 426 -8.60 14.65 -15.45
N ASP A 427 -8.02 15.31 -14.44
CA ASP A 427 -6.59 15.53 -14.23
C ASP A 427 -5.99 14.42 -13.39
N ILE A 428 -4.65 14.35 -13.34
CA ILE A 428 -3.92 13.33 -12.60
C ILE A 428 -2.95 13.98 -11.59
N PHE A 429 -3.03 13.58 -10.31
CA PHE A 429 -2.02 13.89 -9.32
C PHE A 429 -1.15 12.67 -9.05
N VAL A 430 0.17 12.82 -9.24
CA VAL A 430 1.15 11.73 -9.11
C VAL A 430 1.94 11.90 -7.82
N MET A 431 1.88 10.92 -6.95
CA MET A 431 2.61 10.89 -5.68
C MET A 431 3.83 10.00 -5.76
N ARG A 432 4.98 10.50 -5.25
CA ARG A 432 6.28 9.83 -5.37
C ARG A 432 7.06 9.81 -4.07
N GLY A 433 8.05 8.96 -4.01
CA GLY A 433 9.11 8.96 -3.01
C GLY A 433 8.85 8.18 -1.74
N GLY A 434 7.62 7.75 -1.48
CA GLY A 434 7.32 6.92 -0.33
C GLY A 434 8.15 5.64 -0.31
N TRP A 435 8.61 5.22 0.87
CA TRP A 435 9.52 4.10 1.13
C TRP A 435 10.97 4.28 0.63
N GLU A 436 11.23 5.18 -0.30
CA GLU A 436 12.51 5.27 -1.00
C GLU A 436 13.28 6.54 -0.66
N THR A 437 13.06 7.56 -1.45
CA THR A 437 13.72 8.86 -1.30
C THR A 437 12.74 9.97 -1.63
N ALA A 438 13.00 11.17 -1.14
CA ALA A 438 12.17 12.31 -1.48
C ALA A 438 12.23 12.60 -2.99
N ILE A 439 11.09 12.60 -3.66
CA ILE A 439 10.94 12.91 -5.09
C ILE A 439 9.72 13.82 -5.25
N ARG A 440 9.78 14.77 -6.20
CA ARG A 440 8.67 15.68 -6.46
C ARG A 440 7.38 14.96 -6.87
N ASN A 441 6.25 15.45 -6.42
CA ASN A 441 4.94 15.09 -6.97
C ASN A 441 4.72 15.77 -8.33
N SER A 442 3.65 15.42 -9.04
CA SER A 442 3.25 16.12 -10.27
C SER A 442 1.74 16.29 -10.31
N LEU A 443 1.28 17.49 -10.66
CA LEU A 443 -0.10 17.76 -11.07
C LEU A 443 -0.11 17.86 -12.60
N LEU A 444 -0.78 16.92 -13.24
CA LEU A 444 -0.87 16.78 -14.69
C LEU A 444 -2.26 17.19 -15.15
N ARG A 445 -2.35 18.38 -15.77
CA ARG A 445 -3.60 18.90 -16.33
C ARG A 445 -3.94 18.18 -17.62
N ASN A 446 -5.14 17.66 -17.74
CA ASN A 446 -5.69 17.13 -18.98
C ASN A 446 -6.09 18.28 -19.93
N ASN A 447 -5.61 18.26 -21.16
CA ASN A 447 -5.90 19.30 -22.13
C ASN A 447 -7.20 19.05 -22.94
N GLY A 448 -7.93 17.96 -22.63
CA GLY A 448 -9.19 17.57 -23.29
C GLY A 448 -9.00 16.86 -24.64
N ASP A 449 -7.77 16.45 -24.97
CA ASP A 449 -7.43 15.75 -26.23
C ASP A 449 -6.56 14.52 -26.00
N LEU A 450 -6.56 13.97 -24.78
CA LEU A 450 -5.68 12.91 -24.27
C LEU A 450 -4.21 13.34 -24.17
N THR A 451 -3.89 14.62 -24.17
CA THR A 451 -2.55 15.10 -23.82
C THR A 451 -2.58 15.74 -22.43
N PHE A 452 -1.46 15.67 -21.72
CA PHE A 452 -1.33 16.22 -20.39
C PHE A 452 -0.19 17.23 -20.30
N THR A 453 -0.40 18.27 -19.50
CA THR A 453 0.59 19.31 -19.22
C THR A 453 0.97 19.25 -17.73
N ASP A 454 2.25 19.11 -17.40
CA ASP A 454 2.74 19.23 -16.03
C ASP A 454 2.63 20.70 -15.59
N VAL A 455 1.72 20.95 -14.66
CA VAL A 455 1.42 22.30 -14.15
C VAL A 455 1.91 22.50 -12.71
N THR A 456 2.60 21.55 -12.14
CA THR A 456 3.00 21.50 -10.71
C THR A 456 3.63 22.79 -10.21
N GLU A 457 4.65 23.28 -10.90
CA GLU A 457 5.35 24.52 -10.52
C GLU A 457 4.45 25.75 -10.67
N ARG A 458 3.71 25.83 -11.78
CA ARG A 458 2.79 26.94 -12.06
C ARG A 458 1.63 26.97 -11.06
N ALA A 459 1.16 25.80 -10.65
CA ALA A 459 0.10 25.65 -9.67
C ALA A 459 0.55 25.99 -8.24
N GLY A 460 1.85 26.13 -7.98
CA GLY A 460 2.38 26.38 -6.64
C GLY A 460 2.46 25.12 -5.76
N LEU A 461 2.36 23.93 -6.36
CA LEU A 461 2.53 22.64 -5.69
C LEU A 461 3.96 22.09 -5.82
N GLY A 462 4.85 22.83 -6.46
CA GLY A 462 6.28 22.58 -6.48
C GLY A 462 6.91 22.90 -5.12
N GLY A 463 8.23 22.83 -5.04
CA GLY A 463 8.98 23.14 -3.84
C GLY A 463 9.84 21.97 -3.36
N ALA A 464 9.93 21.76 -2.04
CA ALA A 464 10.72 20.67 -1.49
C ALA A 464 10.10 19.31 -1.84
N ALA A 465 10.91 18.43 -2.38
CA ALA A 465 10.49 17.05 -2.60
C ALA A 465 10.31 16.31 -1.27
N HIS A 466 9.29 15.47 -1.19
CA HIS A 466 8.95 14.68 -0.01
C HIS A 466 8.80 13.20 -0.34
N ARG A 467 8.75 12.37 0.69
CA ARG A 467 8.33 10.97 0.57
C ARG A 467 6.81 10.95 0.70
N THR A 468 6.12 11.01 -0.45
CA THR A 468 4.66 11.10 -0.48
C THR A 468 4.03 9.74 -0.72
N HIS A 469 3.04 9.38 0.09
CA HIS A 469 2.27 8.14 -0.05
C HIS A 469 0.88 8.36 -0.60
N SER A 470 0.17 9.36 -0.07
CA SER A 470 -1.25 9.54 -0.36
C SER A 470 -1.62 11.01 -0.30
N ALA A 471 -2.67 11.35 -1.01
CA ALA A 471 -3.31 12.67 -0.98
C ALA A 471 -4.82 12.50 -1.06
N ALA A 472 -5.58 13.50 -0.59
CA ALA A 472 -7.02 13.55 -0.72
C ALA A 472 -7.43 14.92 -1.30
N TRP A 473 -8.27 14.87 -2.34
CA TRP A 473 -8.92 16.02 -2.94
C TRP A 473 -10.31 16.21 -2.33
N ALA A 474 -10.58 17.40 -1.84
CA ALA A 474 -11.89 17.76 -1.31
C ALA A 474 -12.06 19.27 -1.31
N ASP A 475 -13.29 19.75 -1.35
CA ASP A 475 -13.63 21.15 -1.13
C ASP A 475 -13.77 21.40 0.37
N PHE A 476 -12.64 21.68 1.05
CA PHE A 476 -12.61 21.78 2.51
C PHE A 476 -13.17 23.10 3.06
N ASP A 477 -13.34 24.12 2.25
CA ASP A 477 -13.93 25.40 2.67
C ASP A 477 -15.26 25.73 1.95
N ASN A 478 -15.81 24.78 1.19
CA ASN A 478 -17.08 24.87 0.45
C ASN A 478 -17.14 26.08 -0.51
N ASP A 479 -16.01 26.40 -1.16
CA ASP A 479 -15.94 27.49 -2.13
C ASP A 479 -16.18 27.04 -3.60
N GLY A 480 -16.35 25.73 -3.81
CA GLY A 480 -16.59 25.11 -5.11
C GLY A 480 -15.33 24.70 -5.86
N TRP A 481 -14.15 24.80 -5.23
CA TRP A 481 -12.87 24.38 -5.79
C TRP A 481 -12.25 23.27 -4.95
N LEU A 482 -11.65 22.30 -5.61
CA LEU A 482 -11.00 21.18 -4.90
C LEU A 482 -9.66 21.62 -4.33
N ASP A 483 -9.52 21.51 -3.04
CA ASP A 483 -8.27 21.62 -2.29
C ASP A 483 -7.56 20.25 -2.24
N VAL A 484 -6.28 20.23 -1.88
CA VAL A 484 -5.53 18.99 -1.71
C VAL A 484 -4.80 18.92 -0.37
N PHE A 485 -5.07 17.85 0.38
CA PHE A 485 -4.25 17.46 1.53
C PHE A 485 -3.27 16.38 1.11
N ILE A 486 -1.98 16.56 1.46
CA ILE A 486 -0.89 15.65 1.08
C ILE A 486 -0.24 15.07 2.34
N GLY A 487 -0.26 13.73 2.46
CA GLY A 487 0.38 12.98 3.52
C GLY A 487 1.78 12.50 3.15
N HIS A 488 2.74 12.73 4.04
CA HIS A 488 4.15 12.40 3.81
C HIS A 488 4.70 11.45 4.88
N GLU A 489 5.77 10.73 4.53
CA GLU A 489 6.58 10.00 5.50
C GLU A 489 7.60 10.95 6.13
N PHE A 490 7.56 11.07 7.47
CA PHE A 490 8.53 11.82 8.26
C PHE A 490 8.70 13.30 7.91
N SER A 491 7.88 13.83 7.00
CA SER A 491 7.80 15.25 6.67
C SER A 491 6.52 15.87 7.21
N TRP A 492 6.45 17.20 7.23
CA TRP A 492 5.22 17.88 7.61
C TRP A 492 4.14 17.62 6.56
N SER A 493 2.94 17.24 7.02
CA SER A 493 1.74 17.22 6.18
C SER A 493 1.47 18.59 5.58
N GLN A 494 0.76 18.65 4.46
CA GLN A 494 0.46 19.89 3.75
C GLN A 494 -1.00 19.93 3.31
N LEU A 495 -1.68 21.05 3.59
CA LEU A 495 -2.96 21.39 2.99
C LEU A 495 -2.78 22.58 2.06
N PHE A 496 -3.09 22.38 0.80
CA PHE A 496 -3.06 23.42 -0.22
C PHE A 496 -4.49 23.81 -0.63
N ARG A 497 -4.85 25.05 -0.37
CA ARG A 497 -6.12 25.64 -0.78
C ARG A 497 -6.06 26.08 -2.23
N ASN A 498 -7.06 25.69 -3.03
CA ASN A 498 -7.23 26.14 -4.39
C ASN A 498 -7.75 27.59 -4.42
N ARG A 499 -7.17 28.46 -5.26
CA ARG A 499 -7.58 29.86 -5.40
C ARG A 499 -8.58 30.09 -6.53
N GLY A 500 -8.94 29.05 -7.28
CA GLY A 500 -9.83 29.13 -8.43
C GLY A 500 -9.23 29.81 -9.67
N ASP A 501 -7.94 30.07 -9.67
CA ASP A 501 -7.17 30.64 -10.78
C ASP A 501 -6.11 29.68 -11.35
N GLY A 502 -6.19 28.41 -10.95
CA GLY A 502 -5.21 27.36 -11.28
C GLY A 502 -3.97 27.39 -10.40
N THR A 503 -3.98 28.12 -9.26
CA THR A 503 -2.90 28.16 -8.28
C THR A 503 -3.39 27.78 -6.89
N PHE A 504 -2.46 27.33 -6.03
CA PHE A 504 -2.73 26.89 -4.68
C PHE A 504 -1.97 27.70 -3.64
N GLU A 505 -2.52 27.79 -2.44
CA GLU A 505 -1.89 28.40 -1.24
C GLU A 505 -1.71 27.34 -0.15
N ASP A 506 -0.49 27.21 0.39
CA ASP A 506 -0.28 26.40 1.60
C ASP A 506 -0.95 27.06 2.81
N VAL A 507 -1.99 26.42 3.31
CA VAL A 507 -2.77 26.88 4.47
C VAL A 507 -2.62 25.95 5.67
N THR A 508 -1.69 25.01 5.65
CA THR A 508 -1.49 23.96 6.65
C THR A 508 -1.49 24.48 8.08
N ASP A 509 -0.69 25.52 8.35
CA ASP A 509 -0.60 26.10 9.71
C ASP A 509 -1.90 26.78 10.14
N LYS A 510 -2.58 27.47 9.23
CA LYS A 510 -3.86 28.15 9.48
C LYS A 510 -4.98 27.14 9.75
N ALA A 511 -4.93 26.00 9.05
CA ALA A 511 -5.90 24.92 9.17
C ALA A 511 -5.72 24.07 10.45
N GLY A 512 -4.57 24.15 11.11
CA GLY A 512 -4.26 23.30 12.27
C GLY A 512 -3.84 21.87 11.90
N LEU A 513 -3.41 21.65 10.66
CA LEU A 513 -3.07 20.33 10.10
C LEU A 513 -1.55 20.08 10.03
N ARG A 514 -0.74 20.88 10.73
CA ARG A 514 0.71 20.69 10.72
C ARG A 514 1.14 19.61 11.71
N PHE A 515 1.29 18.40 11.23
CA PHE A 515 1.82 17.27 12.01
C PHE A 515 2.84 16.49 11.17
N ARG A 516 3.58 15.60 11.81
CA ARG A 516 4.53 14.68 11.18
C ARG A 516 4.20 13.27 11.65
N SER A 517 4.13 12.35 10.71
CA SER A 517 3.92 10.94 10.99
C SER A 517 4.48 10.09 9.84
N LEU A 518 4.44 8.79 9.98
CA LEU A 518 4.66 7.86 8.89
C LEU A 518 3.32 7.61 8.20
N THR A 519 2.80 8.65 7.53
CA THR A 519 1.49 8.60 6.86
C THR A 519 1.52 7.60 5.70
N LYS A 520 0.49 6.75 5.62
CA LYS A 520 0.30 5.76 4.55
C LYS A 520 -0.90 6.03 3.68
N ALA A 521 -2.01 6.45 4.27
CA ALA A 521 -3.18 6.85 3.49
C ALA A 521 -3.85 8.09 4.11
N VAL A 522 -4.53 8.85 3.25
CA VAL A 522 -5.40 9.95 3.64
C VAL A 522 -6.69 9.87 2.83
N VAL A 523 -7.81 10.11 3.50
CA VAL A 523 -9.13 10.14 2.86
C VAL A 523 -9.96 11.27 3.44
N ALA A 524 -10.82 11.86 2.60
CA ALA A 524 -11.75 12.91 2.98
C ALA A 524 -13.20 12.41 2.94
N GLY A 525 -14.04 12.87 3.84
CA GLY A 525 -15.46 12.56 3.91
C GLY A 525 -16.16 13.30 5.03
N ASP A 526 -17.43 13.61 4.87
CA ASP A 526 -18.27 14.26 5.88
C ASP A 526 -18.82 13.19 6.84
N VAL A 527 -18.11 12.96 7.95
CA VAL A 527 -18.42 11.84 8.87
C VAL A 527 -19.53 12.17 9.88
N ASP A 528 -19.90 13.44 10.04
CA ASP A 528 -20.98 13.85 10.93
C ASP A 528 -22.14 14.55 10.19
N ASN A 529 -22.15 14.47 8.86
CA ASN A 529 -23.18 15.00 7.97
C ASN A 529 -23.48 16.50 8.22
N ASP A 530 -22.46 17.28 8.62
CA ASP A 530 -22.57 18.71 8.89
C ASP A 530 -22.32 19.59 7.64
N GLY A 531 -21.96 18.96 6.52
CA GLY A 531 -21.71 19.57 5.22
C GLY A 531 -20.26 20.03 5.03
N TRP A 532 -19.36 19.75 5.96
CA TRP A 532 -17.92 20.02 5.85
C TRP A 532 -17.15 18.70 5.78
N GLN A 533 -16.25 18.58 4.83
CA GLN A 533 -15.49 17.36 4.67
C GLN A 533 -14.37 17.27 5.72
N ASP A 534 -14.36 16.16 6.46
CA ASP A 534 -13.37 15.78 7.45
C ASP A 534 -12.21 15.04 6.78
N LEU A 535 -11.15 14.76 7.56
CA LEU A 535 -9.95 14.13 7.05
C LEU A 535 -9.51 12.99 7.97
N TYR A 536 -9.36 11.78 7.43
CA TYR A 536 -8.75 10.67 8.15
C TYR A 536 -7.37 10.36 7.61
N VAL A 537 -6.42 10.10 8.51
CA VAL A 537 -5.01 9.82 8.21
C VAL A 537 -4.60 8.52 8.86
N SER A 538 -4.27 7.51 8.06
CA SER A 538 -3.69 6.28 8.55
C SER A 538 -2.17 6.39 8.67
N ASN A 539 -1.63 5.85 9.77
CA ASN A 539 -0.22 5.92 10.11
C ASN A 539 0.38 4.54 10.36
N PHE A 540 1.66 4.39 10.06
CA PHE A 540 2.40 3.15 10.27
C PHE A 540 3.28 3.26 11.52
N GLY A 541 3.01 2.42 12.52
CA GLY A 541 3.71 2.42 13.80
C GLY A 541 3.28 3.53 14.76
N GLU A 542 2.23 4.27 14.43
CA GLU A 542 1.65 5.33 15.22
C GLU A 542 0.12 5.26 15.16
N ARG A 543 -0.56 6.00 16.06
CA ARG A 543 -2.02 6.08 16.03
C ARG A 543 -2.51 6.79 14.76
N ASN A 544 -3.67 6.38 14.27
CA ASN A 544 -4.39 7.08 13.22
C ASN A 544 -5.04 8.36 13.74
N LEU A 545 -5.27 9.31 12.84
CA LEU A 545 -5.81 10.62 13.16
C LEU A 545 -7.10 10.86 12.37
N LEU A 546 -8.14 11.35 13.07
CA LEU A 546 -9.35 11.89 12.47
C LEU A 546 -9.42 13.38 12.78
N PHE A 547 -9.43 14.21 11.77
CA PHE A 547 -9.57 15.64 11.88
C PHE A 547 -10.96 16.05 11.46
N ARG A 548 -11.74 16.54 12.41
CA ARG A 548 -13.04 17.15 12.15
C ARG A 548 -12.86 18.54 11.57
N ASN A 549 -13.54 18.85 10.47
CA ASN A 549 -13.60 20.18 9.89
C ASN A 549 -14.61 21.06 10.67
N LEU A 550 -14.15 22.17 11.19
CA LEU A 550 -14.98 23.11 11.95
C LEU A 550 -15.60 24.21 11.09
N GLY A 551 -15.49 24.05 9.77
CA GLY A 551 -15.84 25.08 8.78
C GLY A 551 -14.76 26.15 8.61
N GLY A 552 -14.72 26.72 7.39
CA GLY A 552 -13.73 27.74 7.02
C GLY A 552 -12.30 27.23 6.99
N GLY A 553 -12.08 25.97 6.64
CA GLY A 553 -10.76 25.35 6.47
C GLY A 553 -9.99 25.19 7.78
N ARG A 554 -10.66 24.99 8.92
CA ARG A 554 -10.04 24.75 10.22
C ARG A 554 -10.41 23.39 10.76
N PHE A 555 -9.44 22.66 11.29
CA PHE A 555 -9.60 21.27 11.71
C PHE A 555 -9.25 21.08 13.19
N GLN A 556 -9.89 20.09 13.81
CA GLN A 556 -9.60 19.61 15.15
C GLN A 556 -9.40 18.10 15.12
N GLU A 557 -8.31 17.61 15.71
CA GLU A 557 -8.08 16.16 15.83
C GLU A 557 -9.01 15.57 16.89
N VAL A 558 -9.81 14.57 16.51
CA VAL A 558 -10.83 13.93 17.35
C VAL A 558 -10.76 12.39 17.33
N GLY A 559 -9.78 11.78 16.63
CA GLY A 559 -9.73 10.34 16.39
C GLY A 559 -9.72 9.47 17.65
N ARG A 560 -9.00 9.91 18.69
CA ARG A 560 -9.00 9.21 19.97
C ARG A 560 -10.35 9.32 20.69
N GLU A 561 -10.96 10.49 20.66
CA GLU A 561 -12.28 10.73 21.28
C GLU A 561 -13.37 9.91 20.59
N ARG A 562 -13.29 9.80 19.25
CA ARG A 562 -14.24 9.07 18.41
C ARG A 562 -13.96 7.56 18.33
N GLY A 563 -12.84 7.08 18.88
CA GLY A 563 -12.50 5.66 18.98
C GLY A 563 -11.90 5.03 17.69
N VAL A 564 -11.34 5.83 16.77
CA VAL A 564 -10.85 5.38 15.46
C VAL A 564 -9.33 5.47 15.29
N SER A 565 -8.57 5.37 16.37
CA SER A 565 -7.10 5.54 16.35
C SER A 565 -6.33 4.26 16.05
N GLU A 566 -6.97 3.10 16.00
CA GLU A 566 -6.37 1.80 15.73
C GLU A 566 -6.68 1.34 14.28
N PRO A 567 -5.95 0.37 13.71
CA PRO A 567 -4.79 -0.31 14.27
C PRO A 567 -3.54 0.58 14.22
N SER A 568 -2.47 0.19 14.94
CA SER A 568 -1.23 1.00 14.99
C SER A 568 -0.37 0.87 13.72
N PHE A 569 -0.42 -0.27 13.04
CA PHE A 569 0.29 -0.51 11.78
C PHE A 569 -0.69 -0.43 10.61
N SER A 570 -1.26 0.78 10.42
CA SER A 570 -2.24 1.02 9.38
C SER A 570 -1.60 1.28 8.03
N PHE A 571 -2.31 0.89 6.98
CA PHE A 571 -1.93 1.18 5.61
C PHE A 571 -3.10 1.83 4.85
N THR A 572 -3.76 1.11 3.96
CA THR A 572 -4.89 1.60 3.17
C THR A 572 -6.10 1.90 4.06
N THR A 573 -6.88 2.92 3.71
CA THR A 573 -8.10 3.27 4.41
C THR A 573 -9.07 3.98 3.46
N TRP A 574 -10.37 3.89 3.73
CA TRP A 574 -11.40 4.65 3.03
C TRP A 574 -12.66 4.80 3.86
N PHE A 575 -13.44 5.85 3.53
CA PHE A 575 -14.81 6.00 3.98
C PHE A 575 -15.78 5.36 2.99
N PHE A 576 -16.80 4.69 3.47
CA PHE A 576 -17.89 4.11 2.69
C PHE A 576 -19.11 3.91 3.60
N ASP A 577 -20.28 3.81 3.01
CA ASP A 577 -21.50 3.42 3.71
C ASP A 577 -21.77 1.94 3.38
N TYR A 578 -21.24 1.01 4.23
CA TYR A 578 -21.28 -0.42 3.92
C TYR A 578 -22.65 -1.05 4.14
N ASP A 579 -23.54 -0.41 4.95
CA ASP A 579 -24.87 -0.94 5.28
C ASP A 579 -26.04 -0.08 4.75
N ASN A 580 -25.72 0.97 3.99
CA ASN A 580 -26.67 1.88 3.37
C ASN A 580 -27.56 2.65 4.37
N ASP A 581 -27.01 3.00 5.54
CA ASP A 581 -27.71 3.75 6.57
C ASP A 581 -27.64 5.28 6.38
N GLY A 582 -26.75 5.77 5.51
CA GLY A 582 -26.55 7.18 5.19
C GLY A 582 -25.49 7.86 6.04
N TRP A 583 -24.64 7.10 6.73
CA TRP A 583 -23.47 7.58 7.44
C TRP A 583 -22.21 6.96 6.87
N LEU A 584 -21.12 7.73 6.83
CA LEU A 584 -19.84 7.21 6.39
C LEU A 584 -19.20 6.38 7.48
N ASP A 585 -19.05 5.10 7.21
CA ASP A 585 -18.25 4.16 7.97
C ASP A 585 -16.78 4.23 7.54
N LEU A 586 -15.89 3.61 8.31
CA LEU A 586 -14.48 3.67 8.06
C LEU A 586 -13.87 2.27 8.05
N LEU A 587 -13.18 1.92 6.96
CA LEU A 587 -12.30 0.74 6.92
C LEU A 587 -10.84 1.17 7.00
N VAL A 588 -10.08 0.50 7.88
CA VAL A 588 -8.63 0.68 8.03
C VAL A 588 -7.96 -0.68 7.97
N VAL A 589 -7.10 -0.90 6.99
CA VAL A 589 -6.36 -2.16 6.88
C VAL A 589 -4.98 -2.08 7.49
N THR A 590 -4.43 -3.26 7.84
CA THR A 590 -3.10 -3.38 8.45
C THR A 590 -2.06 -3.81 7.42
N ASP A 591 -0.83 -3.37 7.62
CA ASP A 591 0.35 -3.94 6.97
C ASP A 591 1.18 -4.71 8.02
N VAL A 592 1.26 -6.01 7.87
CA VAL A 592 2.08 -6.89 8.71
C VAL A 592 3.11 -7.56 7.81
N PRO A 593 4.41 -7.31 7.99
CA PRO A 593 5.43 -7.71 7.01
C PRO A 593 5.80 -9.21 7.10
N THR A 594 4.81 -10.09 7.28
CA THR A 594 5.03 -11.55 7.36
C THR A 594 3.91 -12.31 6.66
N VAL A 595 4.30 -13.38 5.96
CA VAL A 595 3.33 -14.31 5.36
C VAL A 595 2.82 -15.35 6.36
N GLU A 596 3.37 -15.42 7.57
CA GLU A 596 3.06 -16.44 8.57
C GLU A 596 1.57 -16.45 8.98
N GLU A 597 0.92 -15.29 8.94
CA GLU A 597 -0.50 -15.16 9.28
C GLU A 597 -1.42 -15.92 8.30
N GLN A 598 -0.98 -16.05 7.05
CA GLN A 598 -1.74 -16.78 6.02
C GLN A 598 -1.88 -18.28 6.31
N PRO A 599 -0.79 -19.04 6.57
CA PRO A 599 -0.94 -20.44 6.97
C PRO A 599 -1.59 -20.60 8.34
N ARG A 600 -1.46 -19.63 9.27
CA ARG A 600 -2.18 -19.66 10.55
C ARG A 600 -3.69 -19.68 10.32
N GLU A 601 -4.20 -18.80 9.46
CA GLU A 601 -5.61 -18.76 9.11
C GLU A 601 -6.09 -20.11 8.55
N TYR A 602 -5.40 -20.65 7.54
CA TYR A 602 -5.79 -21.92 6.91
C TYR A 602 -5.67 -23.15 7.82
N LEU A 603 -4.84 -23.08 8.83
CA LEU A 603 -4.68 -24.16 9.83
C LEU A 603 -5.58 -23.96 11.06
N GLY A 604 -6.38 -22.89 11.11
CA GLY A 604 -7.22 -22.55 12.27
C GLY A 604 -6.41 -22.21 13.52
N LEU A 605 -5.18 -21.71 13.35
CA LEU A 605 -4.31 -21.30 14.45
C LEU A 605 -4.58 -19.83 14.82
N PRO A 606 -4.32 -19.43 16.09
CA PRO A 606 -4.44 -18.03 16.47
C PRO A 606 -3.53 -17.12 15.62
N GLN A 607 -4.08 -15.98 15.21
CA GLN A 607 -3.36 -14.91 14.53
C GLN A 607 -3.02 -13.81 15.54
N PRO A 608 -1.74 -13.67 15.98
CA PRO A 608 -1.35 -12.71 17.02
C PRO A 608 -1.19 -11.28 16.49
N GLY A 609 -1.25 -11.07 15.17
CA GLY A 609 -1.13 -9.76 14.53
C GLY A 609 -2.30 -8.83 14.80
N GLU A 610 -2.13 -7.54 14.48
CA GLU A 610 -3.25 -6.59 14.48
C GLU A 610 -4.17 -6.91 13.29
N THR A 611 -5.47 -6.94 13.55
CA THR A 611 -6.48 -7.14 12.50
C THR A 611 -6.85 -5.81 11.85
N LEU A 612 -7.30 -5.84 10.60
CA LEU A 612 -7.99 -4.69 10.02
C LEU A 612 -9.15 -4.24 10.93
N ARG A 613 -9.65 -3.01 10.72
CA ARG A 613 -10.80 -2.46 11.45
C ARG A 613 -11.87 -1.99 10.48
N VAL A 614 -13.12 -2.30 10.83
CA VAL A 614 -14.30 -1.62 10.28
C VAL A 614 -14.98 -0.93 11.44
N TYR A 615 -15.10 0.37 11.32
CA TYR A 615 -15.74 1.23 12.30
C TYR A 615 -17.07 1.70 11.75
N HIS A 616 -18.15 1.25 12.38
CA HIS A 616 -19.51 1.70 12.06
C HIS A 616 -19.79 3.05 12.71
N ASN A 617 -20.26 3.99 11.91
CA ASN A 617 -20.63 5.32 12.34
C ASN A 617 -22.03 5.32 12.98
N ARG A 618 -22.16 5.68 14.23
CA ARG A 618 -23.43 5.68 14.94
C ARG A 618 -24.33 6.90 14.67
N GLY A 619 -23.90 7.81 13.83
CA GLY A 619 -24.64 9.05 13.52
C GLY A 619 -24.68 10.06 14.67
N ASP A 620 -24.01 9.82 15.77
CA ASP A 620 -23.89 10.71 16.93
C ASP A 620 -22.47 11.28 17.10
N GLY A 621 -21.64 11.02 16.08
CA GLY A 621 -20.24 11.39 16.04
C GLY A 621 -19.32 10.40 16.75
N SER A 622 -19.79 9.23 17.21
CA SER A 622 -18.98 8.13 17.71
C SER A 622 -18.96 6.98 16.72
N PHE A 623 -17.88 6.17 16.79
CA PHE A 623 -17.73 4.98 15.97
C PHE A 623 -17.68 3.71 16.84
N GLU A 624 -18.16 2.61 16.28
CA GLU A 624 -18.11 1.29 16.91
C GLU A 624 -17.24 0.35 16.08
N ASP A 625 -16.26 -0.31 16.69
CA ASP A 625 -15.51 -1.40 16.03
C ASP A 625 -16.42 -2.62 15.85
N VAL A 626 -16.90 -2.81 14.63
CA VAL A 626 -17.78 -3.92 14.24
C VAL A 626 -17.03 -5.04 13.52
N THR A 627 -15.71 -4.97 13.44
CA THR A 627 -14.85 -5.93 12.73
C THR A 627 -15.16 -7.40 13.07
N PRO A 628 -15.30 -7.79 14.37
CA PRO A 628 -15.61 -9.18 14.71
C PRO A 628 -17.00 -9.60 14.28
N VAL A 629 -17.98 -8.70 14.37
CA VAL A 629 -19.39 -8.98 14.01
C VAL A 629 -19.52 -9.19 12.52
N LEU A 630 -18.76 -8.44 11.73
CA LEU A 630 -18.74 -8.54 10.27
C LEU A 630 -17.90 -9.71 9.74
N GLY A 631 -17.28 -10.53 10.61
CA GLY A 631 -16.47 -11.68 10.20
C GLY A 631 -15.07 -11.31 9.67
N LEU A 632 -14.60 -10.11 9.94
CA LEU A 632 -13.36 -9.54 9.41
C LEU A 632 -12.19 -9.51 10.41
N ALA A 633 -12.33 -10.12 11.59
CA ALA A 633 -11.25 -10.18 12.60
C ALA A 633 -10.11 -11.10 12.15
N ARG A 634 -9.42 -10.71 11.09
CA ARG A 634 -8.32 -11.43 10.42
C ARG A 634 -7.11 -10.53 10.26
N VAL A 635 -5.94 -11.11 10.30
CA VAL A 635 -4.69 -10.41 9.98
C VAL A 635 -4.40 -10.61 8.49
N ILE A 636 -4.56 -9.57 7.71
CA ILE A 636 -4.36 -9.60 6.26
C ILE A 636 -3.37 -8.49 5.88
N PRO A 637 -2.10 -8.83 5.58
CA PRO A 637 -1.13 -7.86 5.10
C PRO A 637 -1.60 -7.23 3.78
N THR A 638 -1.92 -5.96 3.78
CA THR A 638 -2.54 -5.28 2.64
C THR A 638 -1.69 -4.09 2.19
N MET A 639 -1.37 -4.01 0.91
CA MET A 639 -0.57 -2.94 0.30
C MET A 639 -1.42 -1.98 -0.53
N GLY A 640 -2.51 -2.44 -1.11
CA GLY A 640 -3.46 -1.62 -1.84
C GLY A 640 -4.85 -2.19 -1.75
N ALA A 641 -5.88 -1.37 -1.85
CA ALA A 641 -7.25 -1.86 -1.74
C ALA A 641 -8.26 -0.84 -2.27
N ASN A 642 -9.41 -1.34 -2.68
CA ASN A 642 -10.54 -0.50 -3.10
C ASN A 642 -11.85 -1.29 -2.92
N PHE A 643 -12.97 -0.59 -3.11
CA PHE A 643 -14.32 -1.12 -2.97
C PHE A 643 -15.12 -0.92 -4.26
N GLY A 644 -16.12 -1.78 -4.46
CA GLY A 644 -17.08 -1.78 -5.58
C GLY A 644 -18.27 -2.70 -5.26
N ASP A 645 -19.17 -2.86 -6.17
CA ASP A 645 -20.39 -3.71 -6.01
C ASP A 645 -20.33 -4.87 -7.01
N ILE A 646 -19.71 -5.99 -6.61
CA ILE A 646 -19.38 -7.09 -7.54
C ILE A 646 -20.58 -7.87 -8.04
N ASP A 647 -21.75 -7.80 -7.40
CA ASP A 647 -22.94 -8.53 -7.79
C ASP A 647 -24.19 -7.66 -7.96
N ASN A 648 -23.97 -6.35 -7.98
CA ASN A 648 -25.02 -5.34 -8.17
C ASN A 648 -26.18 -5.44 -7.17
N ASP A 649 -25.90 -5.86 -5.91
CA ASP A 649 -26.92 -5.91 -4.87
C ASP A 649 -27.11 -4.56 -4.15
N GLY A 650 -26.21 -3.62 -4.42
CA GLY A 650 -26.21 -2.27 -3.87
C GLY A 650 -25.48 -2.11 -2.57
N PHE A 651 -24.85 -3.16 -2.06
CA PHE A 651 -23.95 -3.11 -0.91
C PHE A 651 -22.50 -3.20 -1.38
N LEU A 652 -21.65 -2.35 -0.84
CA LEU A 652 -20.26 -2.26 -1.28
C LEU A 652 -19.44 -3.44 -0.77
N ASP A 653 -18.82 -4.14 -1.70
CA ASP A 653 -17.82 -5.17 -1.50
C ASP A 653 -16.41 -4.55 -1.52
N PHE A 654 -15.35 -5.32 -1.24
CA PHE A 654 -14.00 -4.79 -1.36
C PHE A 654 -12.97 -5.85 -1.76
N TYR A 655 -11.89 -5.37 -2.36
CA TYR A 655 -10.73 -6.17 -2.72
C TYR A 655 -9.46 -5.65 -2.05
N LEU A 656 -8.69 -6.55 -1.45
CA LEU A 656 -7.43 -6.27 -0.79
C LEU A 656 -6.27 -6.82 -1.62
N GLY A 657 -5.42 -5.94 -2.11
CA GLY A 657 -4.14 -6.27 -2.70
C GLY A 657 -3.13 -6.60 -1.60
N THR A 658 -2.84 -7.89 -1.42
CA THR A 658 -2.01 -8.37 -0.31
C THR A 658 -0.53 -8.40 -0.66
N GLY A 659 0.33 -8.45 0.35
CA GLY A 659 1.76 -8.63 0.18
C GLY A 659 2.60 -7.86 1.19
N ALA A 660 3.91 -7.97 1.05
CA ALA A 660 4.92 -7.17 1.72
C ALA A 660 6.22 -7.17 0.89
N PRO A 661 7.16 -6.23 1.11
CA PRO A 661 8.39 -6.15 0.34
C PRO A 661 9.35 -7.34 0.55
N SER A 662 8.97 -8.54 0.15
CA SER A 662 9.80 -9.74 0.18
C SER A 662 9.33 -10.70 -0.91
N TYR A 663 10.25 -11.44 -1.53
CA TYR A 663 9.90 -12.52 -2.45
C TYR A 663 9.19 -13.69 -1.76
N ALA A 664 9.32 -13.81 -0.44
CA ALA A 664 8.64 -14.83 0.34
C ALA A 664 7.13 -14.55 0.51
N THR A 665 6.70 -13.29 0.36
CA THR A 665 5.32 -12.90 0.62
C THR A 665 4.40 -13.16 -0.58
N LEU A 666 4.32 -14.43 -0.97
CA LEU A 666 3.34 -14.93 -1.93
C LEU A 666 2.06 -15.29 -1.17
N MET A 667 1.04 -14.48 -1.28
CA MET A 667 -0.24 -14.71 -0.63
C MET A 667 -1.37 -14.26 -1.55
N PRO A 668 -2.55 -14.93 -1.51
CA PRO A 668 -3.64 -14.55 -2.38
C PRO A 668 -4.16 -13.15 -2.01
N ASN A 669 -4.32 -12.29 -2.98
CA ASN A 669 -5.16 -11.10 -2.86
C ASN A 669 -6.58 -11.55 -2.48
N ARG A 670 -7.34 -10.70 -1.76
CA ARG A 670 -8.60 -11.12 -1.12
C ARG A 670 -9.80 -10.35 -1.64
N MET A 671 -10.84 -11.07 -2.02
CA MET A 671 -12.15 -10.51 -2.37
C MET A 671 -13.14 -10.81 -1.25
N PHE A 672 -13.79 -9.78 -0.75
CA PHE A 672 -14.83 -9.91 0.28
C PHE A 672 -16.16 -9.38 -0.24
N ARG A 673 -17.18 -10.25 -0.20
CA ARG A 673 -18.56 -9.90 -0.55
C ARG A 673 -19.31 -9.44 0.68
N ASN A 674 -20.01 -8.32 0.57
CA ASN A 674 -20.91 -7.78 1.58
C ASN A 674 -22.24 -8.53 1.58
N LYS A 675 -22.72 -8.89 2.74
CA LYS A 675 -24.02 -9.57 2.95
C LYS A 675 -25.05 -8.61 3.52
N GLU A 676 -25.53 -7.69 2.68
CA GLU A 676 -26.56 -6.72 3.04
C GLU A 676 -26.22 -5.92 4.32
N GLY A 677 -24.96 -5.48 4.46
CA GLY A 677 -24.47 -4.71 5.59
C GLY A 677 -24.30 -5.48 6.91
N ARG A 678 -24.44 -6.81 6.90
CA ARG A 678 -24.46 -7.62 8.13
C ARG A 678 -23.20 -8.45 8.36
N ALA A 679 -22.49 -8.77 7.30
CA ALA A 679 -21.26 -9.55 7.33
C ALA A 679 -20.51 -9.41 6.01
N PHE A 680 -19.20 -9.67 6.03
CA PHE A 680 -18.41 -9.86 4.82
C PHE A 680 -17.96 -11.33 4.72
N VAL A 681 -18.07 -11.89 3.53
CA VAL A 681 -17.69 -13.27 3.24
C VAL A 681 -16.53 -13.28 2.27
N ASP A 682 -15.48 -14.04 2.60
CA ASP A 682 -14.35 -14.27 1.72
C ASP A 682 -14.76 -15.14 0.53
N VAL A 683 -14.81 -14.54 -0.65
CA VAL A 683 -15.16 -15.19 -1.92
C VAL A 683 -13.96 -15.32 -2.88
N THR A 684 -12.75 -15.09 -2.36
CA THR A 684 -11.49 -15.07 -3.14
C THR A 684 -11.32 -16.28 -4.03
N GLN A 685 -11.54 -17.48 -3.49
CA GLN A 685 -11.29 -18.72 -4.22
C GLN A 685 -12.38 -19.00 -5.27
N SER A 686 -13.64 -18.78 -4.92
CA SER A 686 -14.76 -18.99 -5.84
C SER A 686 -14.77 -17.99 -7.00
N THR A 687 -14.48 -16.73 -6.73
CA THR A 687 -14.33 -15.70 -7.78
C THR A 687 -13.09 -15.91 -8.64
N GLY A 688 -12.08 -16.62 -8.15
CA GLY A 688 -10.82 -16.80 -8.87
C GLY A 688 -9.97 -15.53 -8.95
N THR A 689 -10.15 -14.59 -8.02
CA THR A 689 -9.40 -13.31 -7.98
C THR A 689 -8.18 -13.33 -7.07
N GLY A 690 -7.92 -14.48 -6.42
CA GLY A 690 -6.83 -14.66 -5.44
C GLY A 690 -5.45 -14.73 -6.07
N HIS A 691 -4.99 -13.68 -6.72
CA HIS A 691 -3.66 -13.61 -7.32
C HIS A 691 -2.58 -13.62 -6.23
N LEU A 692 -1.52 -14.44 -6.42
CA LEU A 692 -0.47 -14.63 -5.41
C LEU A 692 0.57 -13.50 -5.37
N GLN A 693 0.57 -12.61 -6.35
CA GLN A 693 1.50 -11.49 -6.38
C GLN A 693 0.95 -10.28 -5.65
N LYS A 694 1.88 -9.43 -5.22
CA LYS A 694 1.60 -8.23 -4.45
C LYS A 694 0.72 -7.26 -5.25
N GLY A 695 -0.45 -6.92 -4.69
CA GLY A 695 -1.38 -5.99 -5.31
C GLY A 695 -1.26 -4.59 -4.71
N HIS A 696 -1.23 -3.57 -5.57
CA HIS A 696 -1.16 -2.17 -5.18
C HIS A 696 -2.35 -1.38 -5.71
N GLY A 697 -2.29 -0.85 -6.91
CA GLY A 697 -3.38 -0.08 -7.49
C GLY A 697 -4.58 -0.98 -7.80
N VAL A 698 -5.72 -0.72 -7.17
CA VAL A 698 -6.96 -1.49 -7.35
C VAL A 698 -8.06 -0.54 -7.81
N ALA A 699 -8.76 -0.86 -8.91
CA ALA A 699 -9.92 -0.12 -9.38
C ALA A 699 -11.07 -1.05 -9.75
N PHE A 700 -12.28 -0.70 -9.31
CA PHE A 700 -13.53 -1.29 -9.77
C PHE A 700 -14.16 -0.36 -10.81
N ALA A 701 -14.56 -0.90 -11.95
CA ALA A 701 -15.13 -0.10 -13.04
C ALA A 701 -15.86 -0.98 -14.05
N ASP A 702 -16.98 -0.53 -14.58
CA ASP A 702 -17.69 -1.12 -15.72
C ASP A 702 -16.91 -0.79 -17.01
N LEU A 703 -15.86 -1.60 -17.29
CA LEU A 703 -14.91 -1.33 -18.38
C LEU A 703 -15.41 -1.73 -19.77
N ASP A 704 -16.47 -2.53 -19.85
CA ASP A 704 -17.07 -2.97 -21.12
C ASP A 704 -18.53 -2.54 -21.32
N ASN A 705 -19.02 -1.68 -20.41
CA ASN A 705 -20.35 -1.10 -20.43
C ASN A 705 -21.49 -2.14 -20.38
N ASP A 706 -21.26 -3.29 -19.76
CA ASP A 706 -22.28 -4.33 -19.60
C ASP A 706 -23.12 -4.15 -18.32
N GLY A 707 -22.68 -3.24 -17.44
CA GLY A 707 -23.35 -2.85 -16.21
C GLY A 707 -22.95 -3.66 -15.00
N ASP A 708 -21.84 -4.36 -15.04
CA ASP A 708 -21.24 -5.05 -13.89
C ASP A 708 -19.81 -4.51 -13.70
N ASP A 709 -19.40 -4.19 -12.45
CA ASP A 709 -18.05 -3.69 -12.19
C ASP A 709 -16.99 -4.78 -12.39
N ASP A 710 -16.05 -4.54 -13.29
CA ASP A 710 -14.83 -5.33 -13.43
C ASP A 710 -13.78 -4.90 -12.39
N LEU A 711 -12.75 -5.71 -12.21
CA LEU A 711 -11.68 -5.44 -11.25
C LEU A 711 -10.33 -5.34 -11.98
N PHE A 712 -9.70 -4.17 -11.95
CA PHE A 712 -8.31 -4.01 -12.35
C PHE A 712 -7.39 -4.01 -11.12
N ALA A 713 -6.29 -4.75 -11.19
CA ALA A 713 -5.28 -4.82 -10.14
C ALA A 713 -3.87 -4.67 -10.74
N SER A 714 -3.16 -3.62 -10.32
CA SER A 714 -1.74 -3.45 -10.62
C SER A 714 -0.91 -4.33 -9.68
N LEU A 715 -0.09 -5.20 -10.27
CA LEU A 715 0.65 -6.26 -9.59
C LEU A 715 2.16 -6.07 -9.72
N GLY A 716 2.86 -6.36 -8.64
CA GLY A 716 4.33 -6.29 -8.59
C GLY A 716 4.81 -5.86 -7.21
N GLY A 717 6.08 -6.09 -6.93
CA GLY A 717 6.65 -5.80 -5.61
C GLY A 717 7.55 -4.57 -5.59
N ALA A 718 8.21 -4.41 -4.45
CA ALA A 718 9.05 -3.26 -4.15
C ALA A 718 10.44 -3.30 -4.80
N PHE A 719 10.96 -4.49 -5.09
CA PHE A 719 12.29 -4.65 -5.68
C PHE A 719 12.21 -4.61 -7.20
N LEU A 720 13.23 -4.08 -7.88
CA LEU A 720 13.22 -4.00 -9.35
C LEU A 720 13.08 -5.37 -10.04
N GLY A 721 13.54 -6.44 -9.39
CA GLY A 721 13.36 -7.82 -9.86
C GLY A 721 11.99 -8.43 -9.53
N ASP A 722 11.11 -7.70 -8.84
CA ASP A 722 9.78 -8.20 -8.44
C ASP A 722 8.66 -7.65 -9.34
N LYS A 723 8.97 -7.49 -10.63
CA LYS A 723 8.00 -7.09 -11.64
C LYS A 723 7.01 -8.22 -11.93
N TYR A 724 5.75 -7.84 -12.16
CA TYR A 724 4.70 -8.77 -12.54
C TYR A 724 3.74 -8.13 -13.56
N GLN A 725 2.89 -8.96 -14.19
CA GLN A 725 1.86 -8.47 -15.10
C GLN A 725 0.63 -8.05 -14.32
N ASP A 726 0.05 -6.89 -14.71
CA ASP A 726 -1.23 -6.44 -14.19
C ASP A 726 -2.35 -7.40 -14.57
N ALA A 727 -3.40 -7.49 -13.75
CA ALA A 727 -4.57 -8.31 -13.96
C ALA A 727 -5.83 -7.46 -14.20
N LEU A 728 -6.64 -7.88 -15.14
CA LEU A 728 -8.00 -7.37 -15.37
C LEU A 728 -8.97 -8.53 -15.25
N PHE A 729 -9.73 -8.55 -14.19
CA PHE A 729 -10.72 -9.59 -13.91
C PHE A 729 -12.09 -9.16 -14.42
N GLU A 730 -12.51 -9.74 -15.57
CA GLU A 730 -13.85 -9.53 -16.14
C GLU A 730 -14.90 -10.17 -15.23
N ASN A 731 -15.92 -9.39 -14.85
CA ASN A 731 -17.03 -9.83 -14.05
C ASN A 731 -17.94 -10.80 -14.84
N PRO A 732 -18.39 -11.94 -14.27
CA PRO A 732 -19.27 -12.86 -14.99
C PRO A 732 -20.67 -12.32 -15.24
N GLY A 733 -21.06 -11.24 -14.57
CA GLY A 733 -22.40 -10.67 -14.61
C GLY A 733 -23.42 -11.41 -13.75
N HIS A 734 -24.26 -10.67 -13.06
CA HIS A 734 -25.25 -11.24 -12.13
C HIS A 734 -26.69 -11.03 -12.57
N GLY A 735 -26.90 -10.18 -13.60
CA GLY A 735 -28.26 -9.85 -14.11
C GLY A 735 -29.12 -9.15 -13.07
N ALA A 736 -28.51 -8.47 -12.11
CA ALA A 736 -29.18 -7.53 -11.22
C ALA A 736 -29.39 -6.19 -11.94
N SER A 737 -30.24 -5.33 -11.39
CA SER A 737 -30.45 -4.00 -11.95
C SER A 737 -29.42 -3.03 -11.40
N TRP A 738 -29.08 -2.02 -12.18
CA TRP A 738 -28.10 -1.02 -11.84
C TRP A 738 -28.47 0.38 -12.37
N LEU A 739 -27.74 1.39 -11.92
CA LEU A 739 -27.80 2.75 -12.45
C LEU A 739 -26.40 3.38 -12.37
N SER A 740 -25.90 3.92 -13.48
CA SER A 740 -24.65 4.69 -13.49
C SER A 740 -24.92 6.17 -13.66
N LEU A 741 -24.27 7.00 -12.84
CA LEU A 741 -24.47 8.43 -12.78
C LEU A 741 -23.15 9.18 -12.95
N ARG A 742 -23.10 10.06 -13.97
CA ARG A 742 -22.08 11.12 -14.03
C ARG A 742 -22.68 12.39 -13.44
N LEU A 743 -22.11 12.87 -12.37
CA LEU A 743 -22.51 14.14 -11.75
C LEU A 743 -21.64 15.27 -12.30
N VAL A 744 -22.26 16.43 -12.50
CA VAL A 744 -21.58 17.62 -13.01
C VAL A 744 -21.94 18.82 -12.13
N GLY A 745 -21.03 19.24 -11.27
CA GLY A 745 -21.20 20.41 -10.42
C GLY A 745 -21.22 21.72 -11.24
N THR A 746 -21.91 22.70 -10.73
CA THR A 746 -21.95 24.06 -11.29
C THR A 746 -21.69 25.15 -10.25
N LYS A 747 -22.02 24.88 -8.99
CA LYS A 747 -21.67 25.66 -7.81
C LYS A 747 -20.73 24.83 -6.90
N ALA A 748 -21.05 23.58 -6.73
CA ALA A 748 -20.12 22.60 -6.21
C ALA A 748 -18.97 22.39 -7.20
N ASN A 749 -17.87 21.77 -6.74
CA ASN A 749 -16.78 21.37 -7.62
C ASN A 749 -17.32 20.54 -8.80
N ARG A 750 -16.70 20.70 -9.96
CA ARG A 750 -17.18 20.13 -11.22
C ARG A 750 -17.27 18.61 -11.20
N ALA A 751 -16.33 17.95 -10.51
CA ALA A 751 -16.26 16.51 -10.35
C ALA A 751 -17.31 15.97 -9.36
N ALA A 752 -18.03 16.84 -8.64
CA ALA A 752 -19.00 16.51 -7.60
C ALA A 752 -18.40 15.71 -6.43
N ILE A 753 -17.09 15.75 -6.21
CA ILE A 753 -16.45 15.11 -5.05
C ILE A 753 -17.07 15.69 -3.77
N GLY A 754 -17.51 14.80 -2.86
CA GLY A 754 -18.23 15.17 -1.66
C GLY A 754 -19.75 15.21 -1.81
N ALA A 755 -20.31 14.81 -2.95
CA ALA A 755 -21.75 14.66 -3.10
C ALA A 755 -22.25 13.33 -2.49
N TRP A 756 -23.42 13.38 -1.84
CA TRP A 756 -24.17 12.18 -1.47
C TRP A 756 -25.20 11.82 -2.52
N LEU A 757 -25.23 10.56 -2.89
CA LEU A 757 -26.27 9.93 -3.70
C LEU A 757 -27.12 9.03 -2.82
N ARG A 758 -28.46 9.20 -2.88
CA ARG A 758 -29.41 8.32 -2.22
C ARG A 758 -30.45 7.86 -3.27
N LEU A 759 -30.43 6.58 -3.57
CA LEU A 759 -31.37 5.93 -4.47
C LEU A 759 -32.45 5.26 -3.63
N VAL A 760 -33.65 5.80 -3.68
CA VAL A 760 -34.79 5.27 -2.90
C VAL A 760 -35.55 4.27 -3.74
N LEU A 761 -35.65 3.05 -3.23
CA LEU A 761 -36.21 1.89 -3.91
C LEU A 761 -37.54 1.46 -3.27
N ASP A 762 -38.33 0.74 -4.03
CA ASP A 762 -39.47 -0.05 -3.55
C ASP A 762 -39.13 -1.53 -3.77
N GLU A 763 -38.85 -2.24 -2.68
CA GLU A 763 -38.57 -3.67 -2.65
C GLU A 763 -39.73 -4.39 -1.98
N ALA A 764 -40.57 -5.01 -2.79
CA ALA A 764 -41.77 -5.75 -2.34
C ALA A 764 -42.73 -4.93 -1.46
N GLY A 765 -42.86 -3.60 -1.72
CA GLY A 765 -43.75 -2.71 -0.98
C GLY A 765 -43.08 -2.05 0.24
N ARG A 766 -41.82 -2.32 0.48
CA ARG A 766 -40.99 -1.65 1.50
C ARG A 766 -40.05 -0.62 0.85
N GLU A 767 -39.99 0.56 1.43
CA GLU A 767 -39.00 1.55 0.99
C GLU A 767 -37.64 1.20 1.58
N THR A 768 -36.63 1.10 0.72
CA THR A 768 -35.22 0.87 1.05
C THR A 768 -34.38 1.90 0.33
N GLN A 769 -33.10 2.00 0.63
CA GLN A 769 -32.19 2.91 -0.04
C GLN A 769 -30.87 2.21 -0.39
N ARG A 770 -30.19 2.80 -1.41
CA ARG A 770 -28.77 2.59 -1.70
C ARG A 770 -28.09 3.95 -1.69
N THR A 771 -26.96 4.02 -1.07
CA THR A 771 -26.22 5.27 -0.87
C THR A 771 -24.86 5.18 -1.51
N ARG A 772 -24.33 6.32 -1.97
CA ARG A 772 -22.95 6.46 -2.43
C ARG A 772 -22.41 7.83 -2.07
N TRP A 773 -21.20 7.87 -1.63
CA TRP A 773 -20.41 9.08 -1.43
C TRP A 773 -19.44 9.23 -2.60
N VAL A 774 -19.49 10.36 -3.30
CA VAL A 774 -18.58 10.64 -4.41
C VAL A 774 -17.23 11.04 -3.85
N THR A 775 -16.21 10.24 -4.13
CA THR A 775 -14.84 10.45 -3.67
C THR A 775 -13.86 10.24 -4.80
N SER A 776 -12.65 10.76 -4.64
CA SER A 776 -11.54 10.58 -5.59
C SER A 776 -10.87 9.21 -5.51
N GLY A 777 -11.44 8.26 -4.77
CA GLY A 777 -10.98 6.87 -4.72
C GLY A 777 -10.42 6.44 -3.37
N GLY A 778 -9.87 5.23 -3.35
CA GLY A 778 -9.18 4.62 -2.21
C GLY A 778 -7.70 4.97 -2.17
N SER A 779 -6.95 4.28 -1.34
CA SER A 779 -5.49 4.40 -1.31
C SER A 779 -4.87 3.39 -2.28
N PHE A 780 -3.96 3.84 -3.14
CA PHE A 780 -3.28 3.08 -4.20
C PHE A 780 -4.17 2.60 -5.35
N GLY A 781 -5.37 3.13 -5.46
CA GLY A 781 -6.24 2.87 -6.59
C GLY A 781 -7.45 3.78 -6.53
N ALA A 782 -7.94 4.19 -7.69
CA ALA A 782 -9.06 5.08 -7.83
C ALA A 782 -10.06 4.53 -8.84
N SER A 783 -11.27 4.27 -8.37
CA SER A 783 -12.44 3.93 -9.18
C SER A 783 -12.99 5.20 -9.85
N PRO A 784 -13.84 5.07 -10.89
CA PRO A 784 -14.34 6.23 -11.62
C PRO A 784 -15.10 7.24 -10.75
N LEU A 785 -14.96 8.52 -11.07
CA LEU A 785 -15.82 9.56 -10.48
C LEU A 785 -17.28 9.40 -10.89
N MET A 786 -17.53 8.74 -12.00
CA MET A 786 -18.85 8.22 -12.34
C MET A 786 -19.25 7.12 -11.37
N GLN A 787 -20.41 7.25 -10.75
CA GLN A 787 -20.88 6.31 -9.75
C GLN A 787 -21.72 5.20 -10.39
N HIS A 788 -21.25 3.96 -10.27
CA HIS A 788 -22.01 2.76 -10.58
C HIS A 788 -22.70 2.24 -9.30
N ILE A 789 -24.00 1.94 -9.37
CA ILE A 789 -24.80 1.56 -8.19
C ILE A 789 -25.70 0.39 -8.54
N GLY A 790 -25.42 -0.77 -7.94
CA GLY A 790 -26.31 -1.92 -7.99
C GLY A 790 -27.61 -1.66 -7.25
N LEU A 791 -28.69 -2.23 -7.74
CA LEU A 791 -30.04 -2.02 -7.20
C LEU A 791 -30.73 -3.35 -6.85
N GLY A 792 -30.01 -4.47 -7.01
CA GLY A 792 -30.55 -5.79 -6.76
C GLY A 792 -31.56 -6.26 -7.81
N ARG A 793 -32.17 -7.40 -7.56
CA ARG A 793 -33.16 -7.99 -8.44
C ARG A 793 -34.57 -7.62 -8.03
N GLY A 794 -35.34 -7.10 -8.97
CA GLY A 794 -36.76 -6.80 -8.76
C GLY A 794 -37.04 -5.51 -7.97
N ALA A 795 -36.04 -4.73 -7.67
CA ALA A 795 -36.23 -3.43 -7.07
C ALA A 795 -36.83 -2.43 -8.07
N ARG A 796 -37.67 -1.51 -7.59
CA ARG A 796 -38.23 -0.42 -8.36
C ARG A 796 -37.67 0.89 -7.84
N LEU A 797 -36.95 1.62 -8.69
CA LEU A 797 -36.45 2.95 -8.35
C LEU A 797 -37.60 3.97 -8.29
N LYS A 798 -37.77 4.58 -7.11
CA LYS A 798 -38.77 5.65 -6.89
C LYS A 798 -38.21 7.01 -7.23
N ARG A 799 -37.01 7.31 -6.76
CA ARG A 799 -36.32 8.58 -6.95
C ARG A 799 -34.83 8.47 -6.66
N VAL A 800 -34.09 9.39 -7.21
CA VAL A 800 -32.66 9.64 -6.86
C VAL A 800 -32.59 10.98 -6.18
N GLU A 801 -31.98 11.04 -5.02
CA GLU A 801 -31.68 12.26 -4.28
C GLU A 801 -30.18 12.52 -4.31
N ILE A 802 -29.79 13.74 -4.60
CA ILE A 802 -28.38 14.15 -4.73
C ILE A 802 -28.18 15.35 -3.80
N ASP A 803 -27.41 15.14 -2.74
CA ASP A 803 -26.94 16.21 -1.87
C ASP A 803 -25.60 16.72 -2.40
N TRP A 804 -25.62 17.87 -3.03
CA TRP A 804 -24.43 18.52 -3.58
C TRP A 804 -23.63 19.21 -2.49
N PRO A 805 -22.27 19.19 -2.53
CA PRO A 805 -21.45 19.95 -1.58
C PRO A 805 -21.90 21.43 -1.46
N GLY A 806 -22.08 21.89 -0.23
CA GLY A 806 -22.55 23.25 0.06
C GLY A 806 -24.03 23.53 -0.24
N ALA A 807 -24.80 22.59 -0.81
CA ALA A 807 -26.22 22.77 -1.06
C ALA A 807 -27.04 22.56 0.23
N LYS A 808 -28.16 23.28 0.34
CA LYS A 808 -29.06 23.19 1.52
C LYS A 808 -30.16 22.16 1.37
N THR A 809 -30.44 21.73 0.16
CA THR A 809 -31.53 20.80 -0.16
C THR A 809 -31.11 19.88 -1.29
N PRO A 810 -31.52 18.61 -1.24
CA PRO A 810 -31.20 17.67 -2.30
C PRO A 810 -31.85 18.03 -3.63
N GLN A 811 -31.15 17.72 -4.71
CA GLN A 811 -31.74 17.69 -6.06
C GLN A 811 -32.41 16.31 -6.23
N VAL A 812 -33.68 16.31 -6.58
CA VAL A 812 -34.48 15.08 -6.68
C VAL A 812 -34.84 14.78 -8.13
N LEU A 813 -34.55 13.55 -8.57
CA LEU A 813 -34.89 13.02 -9.88
C LEU A 813 -35.93 11.92 -9.74
N THR A 814 -36.92 11.91 -10.65
CA THR A 814 -37.95 10.86 -10.74
C THR A 814 -38.04 10.35 -12.16
N GLY A 815 -38.57 9.14 -12.34
CA GLY A 815 -38.75 8.55 -13.66
C GLY A 815 -37.44 8.11 -14.33
N VAL A 816 -36.39 7.90 -13.55
CA VAL A 816 -35.13 7.33 -14.02
C VAL A 816 -35.34 5.85 -14.31
N ALA A 817 -34.94 5.40 -15.49
CA ALA A 817 -34.99 3.99 -15.87
C ALA A 817 -33.83 3.22 -15.24
N LEU A 818 -34.04 1.94 -14.96
CA LEU A 818 -32.99 1.02 -14.55
C LEU A 818 -32.11 0.59 -15.74
N ASN A 819 -30.94 0.07 -15.45
CA ASN A 819 -29.98 -0.43 -16.43
C ASN A 819 -29.65 0.65 -17.47
N THR A 820 -29.35 1.84 -16.97
CA THR A 820 -29.08 3.00 -17.80
C THR A 820 -27.98 3.87 -17.23
N TRP A 821 -27.43 4.65 -18.10
CA TRP A 821 -26.42 5.63 -17.83
C TRP A 821 -26.99 7.03 -17.96
N ILE A 822 -26.83 7.88 -16.96
CA ILE A 822 -27.36 9.24 -16.96
C ILE A 822 -26.28 10.26 -16.57
N GLU A 823 -26.39 11.45 -17.15
CA GLU A 823 -25.67 12.63 -16.72
C GLU A 823 -26.62 13.58 -16.00
N VAL A 824 -26.20 14.02 -14.81
CA VAL A 824 -26.98 14.94 -13.97
C VAL A 824 -26.15 16.19 -13.73
N VAL A 825 -26.72 17.34 -14.09
CA VAL A 825 -26.09 18.66 -13.86
C VAL A 825 -26.74 19.31 -12.65
N GLU A 826 -25.92 19.81 -11.74
CA GLU A 826 -26.40 20.52 -10.55
C GLU A 826 -27.39 21.63 -10.88
N GLY A 827 -28.51 21.67 -10.17
CA GLY A 827 -29.57 22.69 -10.32
C GLY A 827 -30.46 22.54 -11.53
N GLN A 828 -30.23 21.59 -12.45
CA GLN A 828 -31.13 21.30 -13.55
C GLN A 828 -32.21 20.30 -13.12
N SER A 829 -33.46 20.53 -13.51
CA SER A 829 -34.60 19.69 -13.08
C SER A 829 -34.71 18.32 -13.74
N GLY A 830 -33.74 17.90 -14.50
CA GLY A 830 -33.75 16.64 -15.25
C GLY A 830 -32.37 15.99 -15.35
N PHE A 831 -32.30 14.95 -16.14
CA PHE A 831 -31.07 14.23 -16.46
C PHE A 831 -31.01 13.95 -17.97
N LYS A 832 -29.81 13.66 -18.46
CA LYS A 832 -29.58 13.25 -19.85
C LYS A 832 -29.25 11.76 -19.87
N PRO A 833 -30.14 10.92 -20.42
CA PRO A 833 -29.78 9.52 -20.69
C PRO A 833 -28.60 9.48 -21.67
N ARG A 834 -27.66 8.59 -21.39
CA ARG A 834 -26.53 8.27 -22.25
C ARG A 834 -26.69 6.81 -22.66
N SER A 835 -26.72 6.52 -23.96
CA SER A 835 -26.68 5.14 -24.43
C SER A 835 -25.23 4.71 -24.61
N ARG A 836 -24.88 3.58 -24.05
CA ARG A 836 -23.60 2.92 -24.30
C ARG A 836 -23.90 1.53 -24.86
N GLN A 837 -23.02 1.05 -25.69
CA GLN A 837 -23.11 -0.31 -26.21
C GLN A 837 -22.16 -1.18 -25.39
N ALA A 838 -22.71 -2.21 -24.77
CA ALA A 838 -21.91 -3.25 -24.13
C ALA A 838 -21.08 -4.00 -25.18
N PHE A 839 -19.87 -4.36 -24.79
CA PHE A 839 -18.99 -5.22 -25.56
C PHE A 839 -18.38 -6.24 -24.58
N LYS A 840 -17.43 -7.04 -25.06
CA LYS A 840 -16.78 -8.04 -24.22
C LYS A 840 -15.29 -7.80 -24.17
N LEU A 841 -14.70 -7.74 -22.96
CA LEU A 841 -13.27 -7.56 -22.73
C LEU A 841 -12.46 -8.70 -23.34
N GLY A 842 -11.34 -8.37 -23.98
CA GLY A 842 -10.45 -9.34 -24.60
C GLY A 842 -11.01 -10.08 -25.83
N ALA A 843 -12.18 -9.70 -26.33
CA ALA A 843 -12.76 -10.30 -27.51
C ALA A 843 -12.01 -9.87 -28.78
N GLN A 844 -11.24 -10.76 -29.38
CA GLN A 844 -10.65 -10.50 -30.69
C GLN A 844 -11.78 -10.43 -31.75
N ARG A 845 -11.86 -9.33 -32.50
CA ARG A 845 -12.68 -9.28 -33.71
C ARG A 845 -12.24 -10.39 -34.65
N VAL A 846 -13.09 -11.38 -34.88
CA VAL A 846 -12.92 -12.35 -35.94
C VAL A 846 -13.05 -11.59 -37.26
N GLY A 847 -11.91 -11.09 -37.83
CA GLY A 847 -11.97 -10.38 -39.11
C GLY A 847 -10.83 -9.45 -39.51
N ALA A 848 -9.73 -9.38 -38.78
CA ALA A 848 -8.55 -8.64 -39.26
C ALA A 848 -7.47 -9.63 -39.68
N SER A 849 -7.25 -9.77 -41.02
CA SER A 849 -6.21 -10.57 -41.60
C SER A 849 -4.83 -10.21 -41.04
N ARG A 850 -4.06 -11.21 -40.64
CA ARG A 850 -2.67 -11.09 -40.26
C ARG A 850 -1.87 -10.39 -41.38
N ALA A 851 -1.58 -9.12 -41.22
CA ALA A 851 -0.47 -8.49 -41.86
C ALA A 851 0.79 -8.82 -41.01
N SER A 852 1.60 -9.70 -41.47
CA SER A 852 2.87 -10.09 -40.88
C SER A 852 3.77 -8.86 -40.73
N ALA A 853 3.94 -8.38 -39.53
CA ALA A 853 5.04 -7.49 -39.21
C ALA A 853 6.29 -8.35 -38.99
N HIS A 854 7.11 -8.45 -40.02
CA HIS A 854 8.51 -8.84 -39.92
C HIS A 854 9.24 -7.77 -39.10
N ASN A 855 9.74 -8.17 -37.95
CA ASN A 855 10.67 -7.39 -37.18
C ASN A 855 12.10 -7.76 -37.61
N PRO A 856 12.92 -6.84 -38.18
CA PRO A 856 14.32 -7.10 -38.41
C PRO A 856 15.16 -6.55 -37.26
N GLY A 857 15.65 -7.40 -36.42
CA GLY A 857 17.00 -7.32 -35.86
C GLY A 857 17.24 -6.44 -34.61
N LEU A 858 17.73 -7.13 -33.63
CA LEU A 858 18.58 -6.82 -32.48
C LEU A 858 17.86 -6.59 -31.15
#